data_0119361b6935872a2f29fcc2ce6abe13
#
_entry.id   0119361b6935872a2f29fcc2ce6abe13
#
_cell.length_a   1.000
_cell.length_b   1.000
_cell.length_c   1.000
_cell.angle_alpha   90.00
_cell.angle_beta   90.00
_cell.angle_gamma   90.00
#
_symmetry.space_group_name_H-M   'P 1'
#
loop_
_entity.id
_entity.type
_entity.pdbx_description
1 polymer ?
#
loop_
_entity_poly.entity_id
_entity_poly.type
_entity_poly.pdbx_seq_one_letter_code
_entity_poly.pdbx_strand_id
1 'polypeptide(L)'
;MDLKLELNRVVQPGEKKALSATAAAGMEDAVLRGILEQTASLTGEGADSWTELALKEGLSPAIRAQLLEAGMEEKTLENEDAFAVLGEGSALTIWANTRNGWLYAACELLHDAQTGGGKISGGLRFAAPQCPFRGLKLYLPPKDGLDAFYRIVDMLLYYRYNTVILEVGGAMEYKRHPEINESWESYCREMARYPERADEVQNMFGWVKNSIHFENGGGSWLTQDTVRELIAYCRARGMEVIPEVPSLSHADYLLNAHPELAERSYDPFPDTYCPSNPDSYKLLFDVMDEVIDVFQPRVMQVGHDEIYSICVCETCRKRDAGELLAEDLTKIHDYLAQRGIRLMYWSEKMLNHITSWGEGLGGAKRVCRCSRSTVDHIPATWTALDRIPRDCIAHNWYWALRESHDQRFLSRGMDMTYGNWDPRGMVNWQARVEAGALGGAPSHWTTTEPVTMQRNGVLLSIVYGAYLLWRTDYTDDCFDVLQRAAMEELYRYHNAHTLRVPHLEFTHMTTVWREHVYITSAPMQAEKDQIGKYVISFQSGRTLEIPLVYGVNIMNQAREWDRVRDGEWDCYDLDAALAEVTATTLPLLQPDGTTQFRMVVENPWPDDPVIGVRTEKTCADAGEIYLTGFRVCQSLADSPTVKTCTDPNRKAKTPLV
;
A
#
# COMPACT_ATOMS: atom_id res chain seq x y z
N MET A 1 18.70 -16.72 -14.46
CA MET A 1 17.34 -16.85 -15.00
C MET A 1 16.80 -15.43 -15.12
N ASP A 2 16.58 -14.91 -16.31
CA ASP A 2 15.93 -13.60 -16.47
C ASP A 2 14.43 -13.79 -16.20
N LEU A 3 14.02 -13.73 -14.93
CA LEU A 3 12.62 -13.67 -14.56
C LEU A 3 12.12 -12.29 -14.97
N LYS A 4 11.34 -12.24 -16.05
CA LYS A 4 10.49 -11.10 -16.32
C LYS A 4 9.32 -11.20 -15.33
N LEU A 5 9.00 -10.09 -14.68
CA LEU A 5 7.80 -9.98 -13.87
C LEU A 5 6.58 -9.97 -14.79
N GLU A 6 6.11 -11.14 -15.16
CA GLU A 6 4.93 -11.30 -16.01
C GLU A 6 3.73 -11.61 -15.13
N LEU A 7 2.77 -10.69 -15.10
CA LEU A 7 1.46 -10.91 -14.47
C LEU A 7 0.54 -11.77 -15.34
N ASN A 8 0.97 -12.15 -16.52
CA ASN A 8 0.23 -12.93 -17.51
C ASN A 8 1.08 -14.06 -18.06
N ARG A 9 0.41 -15.06 -18.59
CA ARG A 9 1.03 -16.18 -19.31
C ARG A 9 0.87 -15.97 -20.81
N VAL A 10 2.00 -15.92 -21.52
CA VAL A 10 2.01 -15.95 -22.97
C VAL A 10 1.77 -17.38 -23.43
N VAL A 11 0.63 -17.63 -24.07
CA VAL A 11 0.24 -18.96 -24.60
C VAL A 11 0.76 -19.14 -26.03
N GLN A 12 0.59 -18.09 -26.84
CA GLN A 12 1.14 -18.05 -28.20
C GLN A 12 1.76 -16.68 -28.44
N PRO A 13 3.05 -16.58 -28.76
CA PRO A 13 3.67 -15.30 -29.14
C PRO A 13 3.16 -14.84 -30.49
N GLY A 14 3.08 -13.52 -30.68
CA GLY A 14 2.65 -12.90 -31.93
C GLY A 14 3.47 -11.67 -32.28
N GLU A 15 3.12 -11.04 -33.40
CA GLU A 15 3.77 -9.81 -33.87
C GLU A 15 3.50 -8.64 -32.91
N LYS A 16 4.40 -7.67 -32.92
CA LYS A 16 4.26 -6.44 -32.12
C LYS A 16 3.85 -5.28 -33.02
N LYS A 17 2.69 -4.65 -32.71
CA LYS A 17 2.13 -3.53 -33.48
C LYS A 17 1.73 -2.37 -32.58
N ALA A 18 1.56 -1.19 -33.18
CA ALA A 18 1.00 -0.03 -32.52
C ALA A 18 -0.51 -0.20 -32.31
N LEU A 19 -1.13 0.52 -31.37
CA LEU A 19 -2.59 0.62 -31.22
C LEU A 19 -3.08 1.88 -31.91
N SER A 20 -4.03 1.74 -32.82
CA SER A 20 -4.65 2.88 -33.49
C SER A 20 -5.51 3.70 -32.53
N ALA A 21 -5.40 5.02 -32.60
CA ALA A 21 -6.24 5.94 -31.81
C ALA A 21 -7.74 5.74 -32.08
N THR A 22 -8.12 5.42 -33.32
CA THR A 22 -9.52 5.15 -33.68
C THR A 22 -10.07 3.87 -33.05
N ALA A 23 -9.24 2.85 -32.87
CA ALA A 23 -9.64 1.63 -32.18
C ALA A 23 -9.91 1.88 -30.68
N ALA A 24 -9.13 2.76 -30.04
CA ALA A 24 -9.31 3.14 -28.64
C ALA A 24 -10.58 4.01 -28.40
N ALA A 25 -10.87 4.94 -29.31
CA ALA A 25 -11.94 5.93 -29.15
C ALA A 25 -13.38 5.35 -29.15
N GLY A 26 -13.56 4.13 -29.68
CA GLY A 26 -14.88 3.48 -29.78
C GLY A 26 -15.45 2.90 -28.49
N MET A 27 -14.75 3.02 -27.35
CA MET A 27 -15.16 2.41 -26.08
C MET A 27 -16.16 3.29 -25.32
N GLU A 28 -17.28 2.71 -24.87
CA GLU A 28 -18.29 3.40 -24.07
C GLU A 28 -17.80 3.69 -22.65
N ASP A 29 -17.10 2.75 -22.01
CA ASP A 29 -16.57 2.91 -20.67
C ASP A 29 -15.45 3.96 -20.65
N ALA A 30 -15.67 5.05 -19.89
CA ALA A 30 -14.77 6.20 -19.89
C ALA A 30 -13.37 5.88 -19.31
N VAL A 31 -13.29 5.02 -18.27
CA VAL A 31 -12.01 4.64 -17.67
C VAL A 31 -11.24 3.73 -18.63
N LEU A 32 -11.90 2.72 -19.18
CA LEU A 32 -11.31 1.83 -20.16
C LEU A 32 -10.82 2.59 -21.39
N ARG A 33 -11.65 3.49 -21.93
CA ARG A 33 -11.30 4.36 -23.05
C ARG A 33 -10.07 5.20 -22.75
N GLY A 34 -10.00 5.84 -21.57
CA GLY A 34 -8.86 6.66 -21.17
C GLY A 34 -7.54 5.88 -21.14
N ILE A 35 -7.54 4.64 -20.60
CA ILE A 35 -6.35 3.77 -20.59
C ILE A 35 -5.94 3.41 -22.03
N LEU A 36 -6.89 3.07 -22.88
CA LEU A 36 -6.61 2.69 -24.27
C LEU A 36 -6.15 3.88 -25.13
N GLU A 37 -6.73 5.07 -24.93
CA GLU A 37 -6.27 6.30 -25.58
C GLU A 37 -4.82 6.65 -25.15
N GLN A 38 -4.52 6.53 -23.85
CA GLN A 38 -3.15 6.65 -23.35
C GLN A 38 -2.23 5.64 -24.01
N THR A 39 -2.64 4.38 -24.12
CA THR A 39 -1.89 3.33 -24.81
C THR A 39 -1.62 3.69 -26.26
N ALA A 40 -2.64 4.13 -26.99
CA ALA A 40 -2.51 4.54 -28.39
C ALA A 40 -1.54 5.73 -28.56
N SER A 41 -1.61 6.72 -27.65
CA SER A 41 -0.69 7.87 -27.68
C SER A 41 0.78 7.48 -27.51
N LEU A 42 1.03 6.40 -26.80
CA LEU A 42 2.40 5.87 -26.59
C LEU A 42 2.92 5.05 -27.76
N THR A 43 2.01 4.44 -28.53
CA THR A 43 2.41 3.55 -29.64
C THR A 43 2.69 4.29 -30.94
N GLY A 44 2.18 5.53 -31.08
CA GLY A 44 2.32 6.31 -32.30
C GLY A 44 1.44 5.81 -33.46
N GLU A 45 1.31 6.61 -34.51
CA GLU A 45 0.61 6.20 -35.74
C GLU A 45 1.60 5.54 -36.71
N GLY A 46 1.27 4.36 -37.22
CA GLY A 46 2.06 3.62 -38.18
C GLY A 46 1.22 2.74 -39.09
N ALA A 47 1.76 2.36 -40.26
CA ALA A 47 1.08 1.47 -41.19
C ALA A 47 0.85 0.06 -40.64
N ASP A 48 1.61 -0.33 -39.60
CA ASP A 48 1.49 -1.62 -38.90
C ASP A 48 0.88 -1.43 -37.52
N SER A 49 -0.44 -1.36 -37.50
CA SER A 49 -1.20 -1.08 -36.28
C SER A 49 -2.37 -2.05 -36.09
N TRP A 50 -2.74 -2.26 -34.83
CA TRP A 50 -4.02 -2.83 -34.43
C TRP A 50 -5.09 -1.79 -34.69
N THR A 51 -5.90 -1.98 -35.73
CA THR A 51 -6.92 -1.02 -36.16
C THR A 51 -8.32 -1.37 -35.65
N GLU A 52 -8.50 -2.59 -35.15
CA GLU A 52 -9.73 -3.08 -34.60
C GLU A 52 -9.51 -3.54 -33.17
N LEU A 53 -10.39 -3.13 -32.24
CA LEU A 53 -10.39 -3.57 -30.85
C LEU A 53 -11.80 -4.05 -30.49
N ALA A 54 -11.90 -5.30 -30.06
CA ALA A 54 -13.15 -5.91 -29.67
C ALA A 54 -13.11 -6.38 -28.20
N LEU A 55 -14.15 -6.03 -27.44
CA LEU A 55 -14.39 -6.56 -26.09
C LEU A 55 -15.45 -7.68 -26.18
N LYS A 56 -15.19 -8.78 -25.51
CA LYS A 56 -16.08 -9.97 -25.48
C LYS A 56 -16.29 -10.40 -24.04
N GLU A 57 -17.54 -10.67 -23.69
CA GLU A 57 -17.90 -11.22 -22.40
C GLU A 57 -17.68 -12.73 -22.40
N GLY A 58 -16.98 -13.24 -21.39
CA GLY A 58 -16.61 -14.65 -21.25
C GLY A 58 -15.63 -15.15 -22.33
N LEU A 59 -14.89 -16.20 -22.01
CA LEU A 59 -13.99 -16.85 -22.96
C LEU A 59 -14.77 -17.60 -24.04
N SER A 60 -14.45 -17.38 -25.32
CA SER A 60 -15.02 -18.18 -26.39
C SER A 60 -14.62 -19.67 -26.24
N PRO A 61 -15.45 -20.63 -26.73
CA PRO A 61 -15.09 -22.05 -26.68
C PRO A 61 -13.74 -22.38 -27.29
N ALA A 62 -13.36 -21.68 -28.39
CA ALA A 62 -12.09 -21.87 -29.06
C ALA A 62 -10.90 -21.39 -28.20
N ILE A 63 -11.02 -20.20 -27.58
CA ILE A 63 -9.99 -19.66 -26.66
C ILE A 63 -9.89 -20.55 -25.42
N ARG A 64 -11.02 -20.96 -24.84
CA ARG A 64 -11.05 -21.87 -23.68
C ARG A 64 -10.33 -23.19 -23.98
N ALA A 65 -10.58 -23.79 -25.12
CA ALA A 65 -9.91 -25.02 -25.55
C ALA A 65 -8.39 -24.84 -25.66
N GLN A 66 -7.92 -23.76 -26.29
CA GLN A 66 -6.48 -23.45 -26.41
C GLN A 66 -5.82 -23.23 -25.03
N LEU A 67 -6.50 -22.58 -24.11
CA LEU A 67 -5.98 -22.33 -22.76
C LEU A 67 -5.88 -23.63 -21.94
N LEU A 68 -6.88 -24.53 -22.06
CA LEU A 68 -6.84 -25.85 -21.44
C LEU A 68 -5.75 -26.73 -22.02
N GLU A 69 -5.56 -26.70 -23.34
CA GLU A 69 -4.46 -27.42 -24.03
C GLU A 69 -3.08 -26.89 -23.60
N ALA A 70 -2.98 -25.59 -23.30
CA ALA A 70 -1.79 -24.97 -22.73
C ALA A 70 -1.59 -25.26 -21.23
N GLY A 71 -2.45 -26.07 -20.63
CA GLY A 71 -2.35 -26.54 -19.24
C GLY A 71 -2.92 -25.57 -18.20
N MET A 72 -3.84 -24.67 -18.59
CA MET A 72 -4.61 -23.89 -17.63
C MET A 72 -5.68 -24.77 -16.98
N GLU A 73 -5.94 -24.55 -15.70
CA GLU A 73 -7.01 -25.23 -14.98
C GLU A 73 -8.36 -24.56 -15.25
N GLU A 74 -9.42 -25.36 -15.34
CA GLU A 74 -10.79 -24.88 -15.54
C GLU A 74 -11.18 -23.81 -14.52
N LYS A 75 -10.89 -24.05 -13.23
CA LYS A 75 -11.14 -23.11 -12.14
C LYS A 75 -10.50 -21.73 -12.38
N THR A 76 -9.31 -21.69 -12.97
CA THR A 76 -8.60 -20.44 -13.27
C THR A 76 -9.30 -19.67 -14.39
N LEU A 77 -9.86 -20.37 -15.38
CA LEU A 77 -10.61 -19.75 -16.48
C LEU A 77 -11.95 -19.16 -16.04
N GLU A 78 -12.52 -19.66 -14.94
CA GLU A 78 -13.78 -19.18 -14.36
C GLU A 78 -13.61 -18.02 -13.36
N ASN A 79 -12.36 -17.63 -13.07
CA ASN A 79 -12.11 -16.52 -12.17
C ASN A 79 -12.77 -15.22 -12.70
N GLU A 80 -13.45 -14.49 -11.84
CA GLU A 80 -14.21 -13.28 -12.21
C GLU A 80 -13.31 -12.22 -12.84
N ASP A 81 -12.07 -12.07 -12.38
CA ASP A 81 -11.10 -11.07 -12.83
C ASP A 81 -10.18 -11.59 -13.96
N ALA A 82 -10.43 -12.82 -14.46
CA ALA A 82 -9.65 -13.38 -15.55
C ALA A 82 -9.91 -12.67 -16.88
N PHE A 83 -8.85 -12.58 -17.69
CA PHE A 83 -8.95 -12.07 -19.06
C PHE A 83 -7.99 -12.80 -20.00
N ALA A 84 -8.35 -12.76 -21.29
CA ALA A 84 -7.48 -13.19 -22.39
C ALA A 84 -7.38 -12.07 -23.42
N VAL A 85 -6.21 -11.93 -24.03
CA VAL A 85 -5.96 -11.01 -25.16
C VAL A 85 -5.42 -11.81 -26.32
N LEU A 86 -6.03 -11.69 -27.48
CA LEU A 86 -5.55 -12.25 -28.73
C LEU A 86 -5.35 -11.15 -29.77
N GLY A 87 -4.14 -11.04 -30.30
CA GLY A 87 -3.81 -10.19 -31.44
C GLY A 87 -3.53 -11.01 -32.68
N GLU A 88 -4.39 -10.88 -33.70
CA GLU A 88 -4.25 -11.53 -35.01
C GLU A 88 -4.61 -10.58 -36.15
N GLY A 89 -3.84 -10.60 -37.22
CA GLY A 89 -4.06 -9.71 -38.37
C GLY A 89 -3.97 -8.23 -37.98
N SER A 90 -5.09 -7.51 -38.08
CA SER A 90 -5.23 -6.11 -37.67
C SER A 90 -6.06 -5.95 -36.38
N ALA A 91 -6.54 -7.04 -35.79
CA ALA A 91 -7.48 -7.02 -34.67
C ALA A 91 -6.84 -7.45 -33.34
N LEU A 92 -7.17 -6.71 -32.27
CA LEU A 92 -7.01 -7.12 -30.88
C LEU A 92 -8.38 -7.49 -30.34
N THR A 93 -8.52 -8.68 -29.77
CA THR A 93 -9.73 -9.09 -29.05
C THR A 93 -9.43 -9.36 -27.60
N ILE A 94 -10.22 -8.78 -26.71
CA ILE A 94 -10.12 -8.96 -25.26
C ILE A 94 -11.37 -9.71 -24.80
N TRP A 95 -11.18 -10.84 -24.15
CA TRP A 95 -12.21 -11.59 -23.43
C TRP A 95 -12.01 -11.41 -21.93
N ALA A 96 -13.09 -11.15 -21.19
CA ALA A 96 -13.08 -11.13 -19.75
C ALA A 96 -14.44 -11.55 -19.18
N ASN A 97 -14.42 -12.10 -17.97
CA ASN A 97 -15.64 -12.55 -17.29
C ASN A 97 -16.41 -11.38 -16.65
N THR A 98 -15.71 -10.29 -16.34
CA THR A 98 -16.29 -9.09 -15.74
C THR A 98 -15.66 -7.83 -16.34
N ARG A 99 -16.25 -6.67 -16.01
CA ARG A 99 -15.70 -5.35 -16.35
C ARG A 99 -14.26 -5.18 -15.84
N ASN A 100 -13.95 -5.67 -14.64
CA ASN A 100 -12.60 -5.57 -14.07
C ASN A 100 -11.58 -6.29 -14.94
N GLY A 101 -11.89 -7.46 -15.47
CA GLY A 101 -11.00 -8.16 -16.39
C GLY A 101 -10.67 -7.33 -17.65
N TRP A 102 -11.63 -6.56 -18.20
CA TRP A 102 -11.34 -5.63 -19.32
C TRP A 102 -10.44 -4.47 -18.91
N LEU A 103 -10.64 -3.89 -17.71
CA LEU A 103 -9.77 -2.85 -17.18
C LEU A 103 -8.34 -3.37 -16.99
N TYR A 104 -8.19 -4.55 -16.43
CA TYR A 104 -6.88 -5.17 -16.23
C TYR A 104 -6.19 -5.54 -17.54
N ALA A 105 -6.95 -5.99 -18.53
CA ALA A 105 -6.43 -6.22 -19.88
C ALA A 105 -5.95 -4.91 -20.54
N ALA A 106 -6.69 -3.81 -20.38
CA ALA A 106 -6.26 -2.51 -20.88
C ALA A 106 -4.98 -2.01 -20.20
N CYS A 107 -4.86 -2.20 -18.89
CA CYS A 107 -3.61 -1.93 -18.16
C CYS A 107 -2.44 -2.80 -18.65
N GLU A 108 -2.70 -4.04 -19.03
CA GLU A 108 -1.71 -4.92 -19.64
C GLU A 108 -1.23 -4.37 -21.00
N LEU A 109 -2.14 -3.89 -21.86
CA LEU A 109 -1.77 -3.26 -23.13
C LEU A 109 -0.95 -1.98 -22.91
N LEU A 110 -1.32 -1.19 -21.91
CA LEU A 110 -0.57 0.01 -21.53
C LEU A 110 0.84 -0.34 -21.05
N HIS A 111 0.98 -1.34 -20.19
CA HIS A 111 2.26 -1.85 -19.71
C HIS A 111 3.13 -2.33 -20.88
N ASP A 112 2.55 -3.11 -21.78
CA ASP A 112 3.22 -3.64 -22.95
C ASP A 112 3.74 -2.52 -23.86
N ALA A 113 2.92 -1.49 -24.11
CA ALA A 113 3.33 -0.30 -24.87
C ALA A 113 4.47 0.47 -24.19
N GLN A 114 4.43 0.57 -22.87
CA GLN A 114 5.47 1.26 -22.08
C GLN A 114 6.81 0.50 -22.09
N THR A 115 6.78 -0.83 -22.04
CA THR A 115 7.97 -1.68 -21.97
C THR A 115 8.43 -2.18 -23.33
N GLY A 116 7.53 -2.28 -24.30
CA GLY A 116 7.75 -2.82 -25.64
C GLY A 116 8.22 -1.80 -26.69
N GLY A 117 8.72 -0.63 -26.27
CA GLY A 117 9.17 0.41 -27.20
C GLY A 117 8.03 1.03 -28.01
N GLY A 118 6.87 1.20 -27.41
CA GLY A 118 5.68 1.76 -28.04
C GLY A 118 4.92 0.76 -28.90
N LYS A 119 5.05 -0.53 -28.65
CA LYS A 119 4.32 -1.58 -29.38
C LYS A 119 3.67 -2.57 -28.43
N ILE A 120 2.53 -3.10 -28.84
CA ILE A 120 1.75 -4.10 -28.12
C ILE A 120 1.98 -5.47 -28.76
N SER A 121 2.26 -6.47 -27.95
CA SER A 121 2.47 -7.84 -28.41
C SER A 121 1.14 -8.49 -28.84
N GLY A 122 1.13 -9.12 -29.99
CA GLY A 122 0.04 -9.98 -30.46
C GLY A 122 0.14 -11.41 -29.92
N GLY A 123 -0.59 -12.34 -30.55
CA GLY A 123 -0.73 -13.71 -30.09
C GLY A 123 -1.71 -13.83 -28.94
N LEU A 124 -1.74 -15.00 -28.27
CA LEU A 124 -2.67 -15.29 -27.17
C LEU A 124 -1.97 -15.15 -25.83
N ARG A 125 -2.53 -14.30 -24.97
CA ARG A 125 -2.12 -14.12 -23.57
C ARG A 125 -3.32 -14.32 -22.64
N PHE A 126 -3.06 -14.85 -21.46
CA PHE A 126 -4.08 -15.08 -20.44
C PHE A 126 -3.55 -14.65 -19.06
N ALA A 127 -4.40 -14.07 -18.25
CA ALA A 127 -4.12 -13.78 -16.86
C ALA A 127 -5.37 -13.95 -15.97
N ALA A 128 -5.15 -14.44 -14.77
CA ALA A 128 -6.14 -14.51 -13.72
C ALA A 128 -5.43 -14.37 -12.37
N PRO A 129 -6.01 -13.63 -11.40
CA PRO A 129 -5.41 -13.51 -10.07
C PRO A 129 -5.52 -14.82 -9.29
N GLN A 130 -4.53 -15.10 -8.47
CA GLN A 130 -4.55 -16.21 -7.51
C GLN A 130 -5.29 -15.81 -6.23
N CYS A 131 -5.19 -14.54 -5.84
CA CYS A 131 -5.80 -14.02 -4.63
C CYS A 131 -7.06 -13.20 -4.94
N PRO A 132 -8.21 -13.54 -4.35
CA PRO A 132 -9.44 -12.77 -4.52
C PRO A 132 -9.40 -11.41 -3.84
N PHE A 133 -8.63 -11.26 -2.74
CA PHE A 133 -8.44 -10.00 -2.03
C PHE A 133 -7.07 -9.41 -2.36
N ARG A 134 -7.08 -8.22 -2.97
CA ARG A 134 -5.87 -7.49 -3.39
C ARG A 134 -6.03 -6.04 -2.96
N GLY A 135 -5.63 -5.76 -1.72
CA GLY A 135 -5.99 -4.53 -1.04
C GLY A 135 -4.83 -3.55 -0.81
N LEU A 136 -5.19 -2.31 -0.52
CA LEU A 136 -4.34 -1.29 0.09
C LEU A 136 -5.13 -0.59 1.21
N LYS A 137 -4.52 -0.43 2.40
CA LYS A 137 -5.11 0.34 3.50
C LYS A 137 -4.50 1.73 3.52
N LEU A 138 -5.35 2.76 3.59
CA LEU A 138 -4.98 4.17 3.64
C LEU A 138 -5.82 4.93 4.68
N TYR A 139 -5.33 6.08 5.10
CA TYR A 139 -6.17 7.13 5.66
C TYR A 139 -6.98 7.84 4.59
N LEU A 140 -8.06 8.51 4.97
CA LEU A 140 -8.65 9.52 4.09
C LEU A 140 -7.60 10.59 3.77
N PRO A 141 -7.53 11.07 2.52
CA PRO A 141 -6.55 12.08 2.14
C PRO A 141 -6.85 13.44 2.76
N PRO A 142 -5.84 14.31 2.92
CA PRO A 142 -6.06 15.69 3.26
C PRO A 142 -6.81 16.44 2.13
N LYS A 143 -7.44 17.58 2.45
CA LYS A 143 -8.23 18.39 1.47
C LYS A 143 -7.41 18.79 0.23
N ASP A 144 -6.14 19.04 0.38
CA ASP A 144 -5.20 19.41 -0.70
C ASP A 144 -4.49 18.20 -1.31
N GLY A 145 -4.74 17.00 -0.80
CA GLY A 145 -4.15 15.73 -1.26
C GLY A 145 -5.03 14.89 -2.20
N LEU A 146 -6.19 15.39 -2.65
CA LEU A 146 -7.14 14.62 -3.46
C LEU A 146 -6.52 14.13 -4.78
N ASP A 147 -5.76 14.98 -5.48
CA ASP A 147 -5.09 14.61 -6.73
C ASP A 147 -4.04 13.51 -6.51
N ALA A 148 -3.36 13.52 -5.38
CA ALA A 148 -2.42 12.48 -5.01
C ALA A 148 -3.14 11.15 -4.75
N PHE A 149 -4.26 11.20 -4.03
CA PHE A 149 -5.10 10.02 -3.81
C PHE A 149 -5.59 9.41 -5.14
N TYR A 150 -6.08 10.22 -6.07
CA TYR A 150 -6.51 9.74 -7.39
C TYR A 150 -5.38 9.05 -8.15
N ARG A 151 -4.16 9.59 -8.13
CA ARG A 151 -2.98 8.95 -8.76
C ARG A 151 -2.64 7.61 -8.11
N ILE A 152 -2.80 7.49 -6.79
CA ILE A 152 -2.60 6.21 -6.09
C ILE A 152 -3.65 5.19 -6.53
N VAL A 153 -4.91 5.57 -6.63
CA VAL A 153 -5.98 4.68 -7.13
C VAL A 153 -5.74 4.27 -8.59
N ASP A 154 -5.24 5.17 -9.44
CA ASP A 154 -4.82 4.83 -10.80
C ASP A 154 -3.65 3.83 -10.82
N MET A 155 -2.68 3.99 -9.91
CA MET A 155 -1.58 3.04 -9.71
C MET A 155 -2.10 1.67 -9.26
N LEU A 156 -3.06 1.62 -8.34
CA LEU A 156 -3.69 0.38 -7.90
C LEU A 156 -4.39 -0.34 -9.07
N LEU A 157 -5.15 0.38 -9.89
CA LEU A 157 -5.76 -0.21 -11.09
C LEU A 157 -4.67 -0.75 -12.04
N TYR A 158 -3.62 0.02 -12.30
CA TYR A 158 -2.52 -0.40 -13.18
C TYR A 158 -1.88 -1.71 -12.70
N TYR A 159 -1.70 -1.87 -11.38
CA TYR A 159 -1.18 -3.09 -10.75
C TYR A 159 -2.27 -4.10 -10.35
N ARG A 160 -3.51 -3.89 -10.81
CA ARG A 160 -4.63 -4.85 -10.73
C ARG A 160 -5.08 -5.18 -9.32
N TYR A 161 -4.99 -4.22 -8.41
CA TYR A 161 -5.65 -4.27 -7.11
C TYR A 161 -7.16 -4.12 -7.29
N ASN A 162 -7.94 -4.63 -6.32
CA ASN A 162 -9.39 -4.58 -6.37
C ASN A 162 -10.06 -4.06 -5.09
N THR A 163 -9.27 -3.67 -4.09
CA THR A 163 -9.81 -3.26 -2.78
C THR A 163 -9.01 -2.08 -2.22
N VAL A 164 -9.71 -1.09 -1.67
CA VAL A 164 -9.14 -0.02 -0.86
C VAL A 164 -9.84 -0.03 0.50
N ILE A 165 -9.08 -0.13 1.59
CA ILE A 165 -9.56 0.08 2.95
C ILE A 165 -9.26 1.53 3.31
N LEU A 166 -10.28 2.32 3.65
CA LEU A 166 -10.16 3.72 4.03
C LEU A 166 -10.56 3.91 5.48
N GLU A 167 -9.58 4.26 6.33
CA GLU A 167 -9.90 4.62 7.71
C GLU A 167 -10.59 5.98 7.75
N VAL A 168 -11.79 5.96 8.33
CA VAL A 168 -12.65 7.14 8.44
C VAL A 168 -12.33 7.92 9.70
N GLY A 169 -12.38 7.29 10.87
CA GLY A 169 -12.12 7.93 12.15
C GLY A 169 -12.82 9.29 12.28
N GLY A 170 -12.06 10.32 12.66
CA GLY A 170 -12.54 11.70 12.70
C GLY A 170 -12.45 12.48 11.37
N ALA A 171 -11.99 11.83 10.30
CA ALA A 171 -11.62 12.50 9.03
C ALA A 171 -12.77 12.65 8.02
N MET A 172 -14.00 12.27 8.35
CA MET A 172 -15.20 12.54 7.57
C MET A 172 -16.16 13.40 8.38
N GLU A 173 -16.93 14.26 7.69
CA GLU A 173 -18.01 15.05 8.29
C GLU A 173 -19.07 14.17 8.96
N TYR A 174 -19.37 14.43 10.23
CA TYR A 174 -20.48 13.84 10.96
C TYR A 174 -21.56 14.90 11.21
N LYS A 175 -22.73 14.75 10.56
CA LYS A 175 -23.83 15.71 10.64
C LYS A 175 -24.66 15.54 11.89
N ARG A 176 -24.74 14.31 12.43
CA ARG A 176 -25.43 14.03 13.70
C ARG A 176 -24.58 14.43 14.91
N HIS A 177 -23.27 14.36 14.78
CA HIS A 177 -22.28 14.59 15.82
C HIS A 177 -21.16 15.53 15.38
N PRO A 178 -21.47 16.81 15.02
CA PRO A 178 -20.46 17.75 14.53
C PRO A 178 -19.35 18.05 15.56
N GLU A 179 -19.65 17.85 16.86
CA GLU A 179 -18.67 17.96 17.96
C GLU A 179 -17.48 17.00 17.80
N ILE A 180 -17.67 15.86 17.13
CA ILE A 180 -16.59 14.91 16.82
C ILE A 180 -15.58 15.57 15.90
N ASN A 181 -16.03 16.24 14.83
CA ASN A 181 -15.14 16.88 13.88
C ASN A 181 -14.39 18.08 14.49
N GLU A 182 -15.08 18.89 15.30
CA GLU A 182 -14.46 20.03 16.01
C GLU A 182 -13.38 19.55 17.00
N SER A 183 -13.70 18.51 17.75
CA SER A 183 -12.79 17.89 18.71
C SER A 183 -11.60 17.24 17.98
N TRP A 184 -11.84 16.55 16.85
CA TRP A 184 -10.80 15.91 16.04
C TRP A 184 -9.74 16.93 15.57
N GLU A 185 -10.15 18.04 14.97
CA GLU A 185 -9.20 19.08 14.52
C GLU A 185 -8.40 19.66 15.69
N SER A 186 -9.04 19.83 16.85
CA SER A 186 -8.35 20.31 18.04
C SER A 186 -7.30 19.32 18.56
N TYR A 187 -7.68 18.04 18.60
CA TYR A 187 -6.79 16.93 19.00
C TYR A 187 -5.60 16.79 18.04
N CYS A 188 -5.84 16.76 16.74
CA CYS A 188 -4.77 16.66 15.74
C CYS A 188 -3.79 17.83 15.84
N ARG A 189 -4.30 19.03 16.09
CA ARG A 189 -3.46 20.24 16.29
C ARG A 189 -2.61 20.12 17.56
N GLU A 190 -3.13 19.51 18.64
CA GLU A 190 -2.35 19.23 19.83
C GLU A 190 -1.29 18.18 19.58
N MET A 191 -1.64 17.06 18.90
CA MET A 191 -0.70 15.99 18.58
C MET A 191 0.42 16.46 17.63
N ALA A 192 0.12 17.36 16.69
CA ALA A 192 1.10 17.95 15.79
C ALA A 192 2.20 18.77 16.50
N ARG A 193 2.04 19.09 17.78
CA ARG A 193 3.11 19.71 18.61
C ARG A 193 4.22 18.72 18.97
N TYR A 194 4.00 17.43 18.76
CA TYR A 194 4.95 16.36 19.00
C TYR A 194 5.42 15.74 17.66
N PRO A 195 6.04 16.51 16.74
CA PRO A 195 6.22 16.15 15.33
C PRO A 195 7.18 14.97 15.10
N GLU A 196 7.97 14.59 16.10
CA GLU A 196 8.93 13.50 15.96
C GLU A 196 8.46 12.23 16.69
N ARG A 197 7.27 12.27 17.37
CA ARG A 197 7.00 11.24 18.38
C ARG A 197 5.51 11.08 18.74
N ALA A 198 4.75 10.41 17.91
CA ALA A 198 3.59 9.68 18.42
C ALA A 198 4.01 8.82 19.62
N ASP A 199 5.18 8.18 19.55
CA ASP A 199 5.81 7.44 20.63
C ASP A 199 6.03 8.28 21.91
N GLU A 200 6.32 9.58 21.79
CA GLU A 200 6.52 10.44 22.97
C GLU A 200 5.23 10.55 23.77
N VAL A 201 4.10 10.81 23.10
CA VAL A 201 2.79 10.87 23.75
C VAL A 201 2.42 9.52 24.31
N GLN A 202 2.62 8.44 23.56
CA GLN A 202 2.39 7.07 24.02
C GLN A 202 3.18 6.75 25.29
N ASN A 203 4.42 7.24 25.39
CA ASN A 203 5.32 6.97 26.51
C ASN A 203 5.21 7.98 27.67
N MET A 204 4.37 9.00 27.60
CA MET A 204 4.19 9.97 28.68
C MET A 204 3.41 9.42 29.89
N PHE A 205 2.68 8.35 29.73
CA PHE A 205 1.72 7.83 30.71
C PHE A 205 2.25 6.65 31.52
N GLY A 206 1.61 6.38 32.63
CA GLY A 206 1.87 5.21 33.48
C GLY A 206 1.16 3.94 33.01
N TRP A 207 0.61 3.93 31.79
CA TRP A 207 -0.07 2.82 31.14
C TRP A 207 0.24 2.82 29.65
N VAL A 208 -0.01 1.69 28.98
CA VAL A 208 0.19 1.55 27.55
C VAL A 208 -0.91 2.30 26.80
N LYS A 209 -0.53 3.04 25.77
CA LYS A 209 -1.42 3.76 24.87
C LYS A 209 -1.40 3.13 23.48
N ASN A 210 -2.48 3.29 22.73
CA ASN A 210 -2.55 2.96 21.32
C ASN A 210 -1.62 3.86 20.49
N SER A 211 -1.29 3.44 19.28
CA SER A 211 -0.73 4.34 18.28
C SER A 211 -1.73 5.47 17.96
N ILE A 212 -1.20 6.60 17.51
CA ILE A 212 -1.99 7.81 17.31
C ILE A 212 -2.18 8.08 15.83
N HIS A 213 -3.44 8.16 15.38
CA HIS A 213 -3.82 8.30 13.97
C HIS A 213 -4.17 9.74 13.56
N PHE A 214 -3.54 10.73 14.19
CA PHE A 214 -3.89 12.15 14.03
C PHE A 214 -3.66 12.72 12.62
N GLU A 215 -2.94 12.02 11.76
CA GLU A 215 -2.72 12.43 10.36
C GLU A 215 -3.86 12.00 9.42
N ASN A 216 -4.82 11.23 9.90
CA ASN A 216 -5.99 10.87 9.11
C ASN A 216 -6.75 12.14 8.67
N GLY A 217 -7.04 12.25 7.37
CA GLY A 217 -7.59 13.46 6.78
C GLY A 217 -6.63 14.66 6.77
N GLY A 218 -5.33 14.45 7.01
CA GLY A 218 -4.35 15.52 7.20
C GLY A 218 -4.59 16.32 8.49
N GLY A 219 -5.14 15.67 9.53
CA GLY A 219 -5.52 16.31 10.78
C GLY A 219 -6.77 17.19 10.68
N SER A 220 -7.61 16.97 9.67
CA SER A 220 -8.88 17.63 9.41
C SER A 220 -9.92 16.61 8.96
N TRP A 221 -10.99 17.06 8.32
CA TRP A 221 -12.03 16.19 7.82
C TRP A 221 -12.52 16.63 6.44
N LEU A 222 -13.03 15.68 5.66
CA LEU A 222 -13.65 15.88 4.35
C LEU A 222 -15.17 15.91 4.50
N THR A 223 -15.85 16.70 3.64
CA THR A 223 -17.32 16.65 3.57
C THR A 223 -17.76 15.27 3.10
N GLN A 224 -18.95 14.84 3.50
CA GLN A 224 -19.53 13.58 3.02
C GLN A 224 -19.62 13.51 1.49
N ASP A 225 -19.86 14.64 0.82
CA ASP A 225 -19.93 14.70 -0.64
C ASP A 225 -18.56 14.48 -1.28
N THR A 226 -17.50 15.08 -0.74
CA THR A 226 -16.13 14.81 -1.19
C THR A 226 -15.77 13.33 -0.99
N VAL A 227 -16.12 12.72 0.16
CA VAL A 227 -15.89 11.30 0.38
C VAL A 227 -16.65 10.43 -0.62
N ARG A 228 -17.91 10.78 -0.97
CA ARG A 228 -18.67 10.09 -2.04
C ARG A 228 -17.97 10.17 -3.39
N GLU A 229 -17.38 11.33 -3.72
CA GLU A 229 -16.60 11.49 -4.97
C GLU A 229 -15.36 10.57 -4.98
N LEU A 230 -14.62 10.48 -3.87
CA LEU A 230 -13.48 9.54 -3.73
C LEU A 230 -13.92 8.09 -3.92
N ILE A 231 -15.02 7.69 -3.29
CA ILE A 231 -15.58 6.34 -3.40
C ILE A 231 -16.02 6.05 -4.84
N ALA A 232 -16.69 7.01 -5.49
CA ALA A 232 -17.12 6.87 -6.87
C ALA A 232 -15.92 6.70 -7.81
N TYR A 233 -14.83 7.44 -7.57
CA TYR A 233 -13.59 7.33 -8.32
C TYR A 233 -12.94 5.94 -8.19
N CYS A 234 -12.87 5.41 -6.97
CA CYS A 234 -12.37 4.06 -6.71
C CYS A 234 -13.23 3.00 -7.40
N ARG A 235 -14.56 3.08 -7.25
CA ARG A 235 -15.51 2.12 -7.85
C ARG A 235 -15.49 2.15 -9.38
N ALA A 236 -15.33 3.34 -9.97
CA ALA A 236 -15.17 3.46 -11.42
C ALA A 236 -13.92 2.71 -11.93
N ARG A 237 -12.93 2.47 -11.07
CA ARG A 237 -11.70 1.71 -11.34
C ARG A 237 -11.75 0.26 -10.87
N GLY A 238 -12.95 -0.24 -10.56
CA GLY A 238 -13.17 -1.63 -10.17
C GLY A 238 -12.76 -1.95 -8.74
N MET A 239 -12.51 -0.94 -7.88
CA MET A 239 -12.17 -1.15 -6.48
C MET A 239 -13.41 -1.33 -5.62
N GLU A 240 -13.41 -2.32 -4.74
CA GLU A 240 -14.25 -2.31 -3.56
C GLU A 240 -13.68 -1.31 -2.54
N VAL A 241 -14.55 -0.51 -1.92
CA VAL A 241 -14.13 0.45 -0.90
C VAL A 241 -14.69 0.02 0.44
N ILE A 242 -13.80 -0.38 1.35
CA ILE A 242 -14.12 -0.83 2.69
C ILE A 242 -13.83 0.33 3.65
N PRO A 243 -14.84 0.92 4.30
CA PRO A 243 -14.59 1.90 5.36
C PRO A 243 -14.01 1.18 6.58
N GLU A 244 -13.01 1.79 7.21
CA GLU A 244 -12.54 1.40 8.53
C GLU A 244 -13.04 2.42 9.56
N VAL A 245 -13.86 1.94 10.50
CA VAL A 245 -14.41 2.72 11.60
C VAL A 245 -13.80 2.18 12.89
N PRO A 246 -12.69 2.76 13.37
CA PRO A 246 -12.04 2.29 14.58
C PRO A 246 -13.01 2.21 15.75
N SER A 247 -13.10 1.05 16.40
CA SER A 247 -14.04 0.74 17.46
C SER A 247 -13.33 0.04 18.60
N LEU A 248 -13.81 0.20 19.80
CA LEU A 248 -13.24 -0.19 21.07
C LEU A 248 -11.92 0.55 21.36
N SER A 249 -10.89 0.28 20.59
CA SER A 249 -9.60 0.99 20.57
C SER A 249 -9.52 2.00 19.41
N HIS A 250 -8.51 2.84 19.40
CA HIS A 250 -8.38 3.96 18.43
C HIS A 250 -9.65 4.80 18.31
N ALA A 251 -10.42 4.83 19.41
CA ALA A 251 -11.68 5.57 19.51
C ALA A 251 -11.46 7.01 20.02
N ASP A 252 -10.24 7.50 19.97
CA ASP A 252 -9.86 8.85 20.34
C ASP A 252 -10.69 9.93 19.61
N TYR A 253 -11.04 9.71 18.34
CA TYR A 253 -11.91 10.60 17.58
C TYR A 253 -13.32 10.75 18.21
N LEU A 254 -13.85 9.72 18.88
CA LEU A 254 -15.11 9.77 19.62
C LEU A 254 -14.89 10.35 21.02
N LEU A 255 -13.83 9.90 21.69
CA LEU A 255 -13.61 10.12 23.11
C LEU A 255 -13.03 11.50 23.44
N ASN A 256 -12.41 12.17 22.49
CA ASN A 256 -12.04 13.57 22.64
C ASN A 256 -13.27 14.49 22.71
N ALA A 257 -14.38 14.14 22.06
CA ALA A 257 -15.68 14.81 22.20
C ALA A 257 -16.50 14.29 23.40
N HIS A 258 -16.38 12.97 23.70
CA HIS A 258 -17.20 12.28 24.70
C HIS A 258 -16.33 11.50 25.72
N PRO A 259 -15.49 12.18 26.51
CA PRO A 259 -14.57 11.53 27.45
C PRO A 259 -15.29 10.73 28.56
N GLU A 260 -16.57 11.00 28.83
CA GLU A 260 -17.41 10.25 29.77
C GLU A 260 -17.65 8.79 29.34
N LEU A 261 -17.42 8.46 28.07
CA LEU A 261 -17.55 7.10 27.55
C LEU A 261 -16.25 6.28 27.66
N ALA A 262 -15.14 6.90 28.08
CA ALA A 262 -13.84 6.27 28.13
C ALA A 262 -13.75 5.15 29.17
N GLU A 263 -13.11 4.04 28.82
CA GLU A 263 -12.82 2.96 29.78
C GLU A 263 -11.84 3.41 30.87
N ARG A 264 -10.92 4.32 30.55
CA ARG A 264 -9.99 4.98 31.49
C ARG A 264 -10.38 6.44 31.64
N SER A 265 -11.31 6.73 32.57
CA SER A 265 -11.90 8.05 32.73
C SER A 265 -10.93 9.18 33.14
N TYR A 266 -9.73 8.84 33.63
CA TYR A 266 -8.67 9.81 34.00
C TYR A 266 -7.57 9.97 32.92
N ASP A 267 -7.75 9.36 31.75
CA ASP A 267 -6.85 9.54 30.63
C ASP A 267 -7.15 10.89 29.95
N PRO A 268 -6.17 11.82 29.86
CA PRO A 268 -6.39 13.10 29.19
C PRO A 268 -6.55 12.98 27.67
N PHE A 269 -6.14 11.86 27.07
CA PHE A 269 -6.30 11.53 25.66
C PHE A 269 -6.85 10.11 25.54
N PRO A 270 -8.12 9.88 25.89
CA PRO A 270 -8.67 8.54 25.93
C PRO A 270 -8.77 7.93 24.53
N ASP A 271 -8.39 6.66 24.43
CA ASP A 271 -8.30 5.91 23.17
C ASP A 271 -9.20 4.66 23.11
N THR A 272 -9.81 4.29 24.24
CA THR A 272 -10.62 3.08 24.34
C THR A 272 -11.93 3.41 25.06
N TYR A 273 -13.08 3.15 24.42
CA TYR A 273 -14.38 3.33 25.08
C TYR A 273 -14.72 2.17 26.01
N CYS A 274 -15.63 2.43 26.95
CA CYS A 274 -16.12 1.40 27.88
C CYS A 274 -17.11 0.45 27.19
N PRO A 275 -16.77 -0.85 26.98
CA PRO A 275 -17.67 -1.80 26.32
C PRO A 275 -18.85 -2.21 27.19
N SER A 276 -18.86 -1.86 28.50
CA SER A 276 -19.99 -2.06 29.37
C SER A 276 -20.95 -0.85 29.46
N ASN A 277 -20.58 0.27 28.82
CA ASN A 277 -21.44 1.45 28.78
C ASN A 277 -22.35 1.40 27.53
N PRO A 278 -23.69 1.35 27.68
CA PRO A 278 -24.60 1.30 26.54
C PRO A 278 -24.58 2.59 25.71
N ASP A 279 -24.18 3.73 26.27
CA ASP A 279 -24.10 4.99 25.52
C ASP A 279 -22.93 5.00 24.55
N SER A 280 -21.86 4.21 24.80
CA SER A 280 -20.78 3.99 23.82
C SER A 280 -21.33 3.46 22.48
N TYR A 281 -22.25 2.52 22.52
CA TYR A 281 -22.84 1.93 21.31
C TYR A 281 -23.86 2.85 20.64
N LYS A 282 -24.56 3.71 21.38
CA LYS A 282 -25.46 4.71 20.77
C LYS A 282 -24.66 5.66 19.88
N LEU A 283 -23.56 6.21 20.42
CA LEU A 283 -22.67 7.09 19.67
C LEU A 283 -22.01 6.38 18.49
N LEU A 284 -21.43 5.20 18.75
CA LEU A 284 -20.75 4.41 17.70
C LEU A 284 -21.69 4.07 16.54
N PHE A 285 -22.91 3.63 16.83
CA PHE A 285 -23.87 3.24 15.80
C PHE A 285 -24.42 4.43 15.02
N ASP A 286 -24.57 5.60 15.66
CA ASP A 286 -24.90 6.83 14.94
C ASP A 286 -23.80 7.23 13.95
N VAL A 287 -22.54 7.09 14.35
CA VAL A 287 -21.38 7.30 13.48
C VAL A 287 -21.35 6.27 12.35
N MET A 288 -21.50 4.98 12.68
CA MET A 288 -21.54 3.90 11.67
C MET A 288 -22.68 4.10 10.66
N ASP A 289 -23.85 4.57 11.08
CA ASP A 289 -24.96 4.85 10.17
C ASP A 289 -24.60 5.92 9.14
N GLU A 290 -23.91 7.00 9.52
CA GLU A 290 -23.47 8.02 8.57
C GLU A 290 -22.40 7.48 7.62
N VAL A 291 -21.48 6.65 8.12
CA VAL A 291 -20.48 5.98 7.26
C VAL A 291 -21.17 5.02 6.29
N ILE A 292 -22.15 4.24 6.73
CA ILE A 292 -22.94 3.33 5.86
C ILE A 292 -23.66 4.13 4.78
N ASP A 293 -24.27 5.26 5.12
CA ASP A 293 -24.96 6.11 4.15
C ASP A 293 -24.02 6.68 3.07
N VAL A 294 -22.79 7.01 3.44
CA VAL A 294 -21.80 7.57 2.51
C VAL A 294 -21.14 6.48 1.67
N PHE A 295 -20.69 5.40 2.32
CA PHE A 295 -19.89 4.35 1.67
C PHE A 295 -20.73 3.28 0.98
N GLN A 296 -21.97 3.01 1.43
CA GLN A 296 -22.78 1.89 0.95
C GLN A 296 -21.94 0.59 0.86
N PRO A 297 -21.30 0.16 1.95
CA PRO A 297 -20.30 -0.91 1.92
C PRO A 297 -20.94 -2.30 2.00
N ARG A 298 -20.27 -3.31 1.43
CA ARG A 298 -20.59 -4.72 1.68
C ARG A 298 -19.81 -5.30 2.87
N VAL A 299 -18.67 -4.70 3.16
CA VAL A 299 -17.78 -5.04 4.27
C VAL A 299 -17.41 -3.76 5.00
N MET A 300 -17.37 -3.79 6.32
CA MET A 300 -16.85 -2.72 7.17
C MET A 300 -15.75 -3.26 8.07
N GLN A 301 -14.59 -2.61 8.05
CA GLN A 301 -13.51 -2.86 8.98
C GLN A 301 -13.78 -2.04 10.25
N VAL A 302 -13.74 -2.69 11.43
CA VAL A 302 -14.15 -2.08 12.68
C VAL A 302 -12.99 -1.84 13.66
N GLY A 303 -11.75 -1.91 13.22
CA GLY A 303 -10.58 -1.74 14.08
C GLY A 303 -10.36 -2.95 14.98
N HIS A 304 -10.30 -2.73 16.30
CA HIS A 304 -10.08 -3.72 17.38
C HIS A 304 -8.62 -4.17 17.52
N ASP A 305 -7.69 -3.42 16.97
CA ASP A 305 -6.26 -3.56 17.22
C ASP A 305 -5.84 -2.80 18.50
N GLU A 306 -4.68 -3.14 19.01
CA GLU A 306 -4.00 -2.44 20.11
C GLU A 306 -4.86 -2.16 21.35
N ILE A 307 -5.79 -3.06 21.71
CA ILE A 307 -6.64 -2.91 22.89
C ILE A 307 -5.79 -3.10 24.15
N TYR A 308 -5.42 -1.99 24.79
CA TYR A 308 -4.61 -1.98 26.01
C TYR A 308 -5.38 -1.53 27.23
N SER A 309 -6.35 -0.63 27.10
CA SER A 309 -7.17 -0.11 28.18
C SER A 309 -8.50 -0.87 28.31
N ILE A 310 -8.45 -2.19 28.52
CA ILE A 310 -9.63 -3.03 28.78
C ILE A 310 -9.65 -3.52 30.23
N CYS A 311 -10.83 -3.70 30.82
CA CYS A 311 -11.01 -4.09 32.23
C CYS A 311 -10.44 -3.08 33.24
N VAL A 312 -10.49 -1.77 32.93
CA VAL A 312 -9.94 -0.70 33.78
C VAL A 312 -11.01 -0.05 34.66
N CYS A 313 -12.19 0.27 34.12
CA CYS A 313 -13.25 0.92 34.84
C CYS A 313 -13.86 0.02 35.93
N GLU A 314 -14.64 0.60 36.85
CA GLU A 314 -15.22 -0.15 37.98
C GLU A 314 -16.13 -1.31 37.58
N THR A 315 -16.78 -1.21 36.44
CA THR A 315 -17.66 -2.24 35.88
C THR A 315 -16.86 -3.33 35.17
N CYS A 316 -15.99 -2.94 34.24
CA CYS A 316 -15.27 -3.87 33.37
C CYS A 316 -14.21 -4.68 34.15
N ARG A 317 -13.53 -4.11 35.15
CA ARG A 317 -12.49 -4.81 35.93
C ARG A 317 -12.98 -6.07 36.68
N LYS A 318 -14.30 -6.27 36.78
CA LYS A 318 -14.92 -7.46 37.39
C LYS A 318 -15.23 -8.55 36.39
N ARG A 319 -14.90 -8.33 35.12
CA ARG A 319 -15.25 -9.21 34.02
C ARG A 319 -14.00 -9.81 33.36
N ASP A 320 -14.18 -10.86 32.60
CA ASP A 320 -13.13 -11.44 31.76
C ASP A 320 -12.93 -10.57 30.49
N ALA A 321 -11.68 -10.27 30.15
CA ALA A 321 -11.37 -9.39 29.02
C ALA A 321 -11.70 -10.04 27.66
N GLY A 322 -11.54 -11.35 27.55
CA GLY A 322 -11.93 -12.10 26.34
C GLY A 322 -13.44 -12.13 26.15
N GLU A 323 -14.22 -12.21 27.25
CA GLU A 323 -15.69 -12.09 27.19
C GLU A 323 -16.12 -10.69 26.74
N LEU A 324 -15.54 -9.65 27.33
CA LEU A 324 -15.84 -8.27 26.97
C LEU A 324 -15.55 -8.00 25.49
N LEU A 325 -14.40 -8.42 25.02
CA LEU A 325 -14.03 -8.26 23.60
C LEU A 325 -14.98 -9.03 22.67
N ALA A 326 -15.34 -10.25 23.03
CA ALA A 326 -16.26 -11.06 22.23
C ALA A 326 -17.68 -10.44 22.20
N GLU A 327 -18.16 -9.94 23.31
CA GLU A 327 -19.46 -9.25 23.37
C GLU A 327 -19.47 -7.97 22.55
N ASP A 328 -18.39 -7.17 22.61
CA ASP A 328 -18.26 -5.93 21.84
C ASP A 328 -18.32 -6.22 20.32
N LEU A 329 -17.45 -7.11 19.85
CA LEU A 329 -17.45 -7.52 18.44
C LEU A 329 -18.80 -8.12 18.01
N THR A 330 -19.43 -8.93 18.85
CA THR A 330 -20.74 -9.54 18.53
C THR A 330 -21.84 -8.49 18.40
N LYS A 331 -21.87 -7.49 19.28
CA LYS A 331 -22.84 -6.38 19.17
C LYS A 331 -22.69 -5.61 17.87
N ILE A 332 -21.43 -5.31 17.48
CA ILE A 332 -21.15 -4.60 16.24
C ILE A 332 -21.47 -5.49 15.03
N HIS A 333 -21.08 -6.78 15.09
CA HIS A 333 -21.42 -7.77 14.06
C HIS A 333 -22.94 -7.83 13.83
N ASP A 334 -23.73 -8.00 14.89
CA ASP A 334 -25.18 -8.11 14.78
C ASP A 334 -25.82 -6.84 14.22
N TYR A 335 -25.26 -5.68 14.58
CA TYR A 335 -25.69 -4.39 14.05
C TYR A 335 -25.44 -4.26 12.54
N LEU A 336 -24.25 -4.67 12.06
CA LEU A 336 -23.88 -4.66 10.65
C LEU A 336 -24.62 -5.75 9.86
N ALA A 337 -24.75 -6.95 10.42
CA ALA A 337 -25.42 -8.07 9.77
C ALA A 337 -26.91 -7.80 9.46
N GLN A 338 -27.61 -7.05 10.35
CA GLN A 338 -28.98 -6.57 10.09
C GLN A 338 -29.09 -5.67 8.85
N ARG A 339 -27.96 -5.08 8.40
CA ARG A 339 -27.84 -4.22 7.23
C ARG A 339 -27.22 -4.94 6.02
N GLY A 340 -26.96 -6.25 6.15
CA GLY A 340 -26.31 -7.06 5.12
C GLY A 340 -24.82 -6.73 4.91
N ILE A 341 -24.18 -6.12 5.94
CA ILE A 341 -22.77 -5.72 5.91
C ILE A 341 -21.97 -6.74 6.72
N ARG A 342 -20.90 -7.25 6.12
CA ARG A 342 -20.00 -8.20 6.77
C ARG A 342 -18.94 -7.47 7.59
N LEU A 343 -18.63 -7.96 8.78
CA LEU A 343 -17.62 -7.38 9.66
C LEU A 343 -16.22 -7.90 9.32
N MET A 344 -15.25 -6.99 9.22
CA MET A 344 -13.82 -7.26 9.17
C MET A 344 -13.16 -6.61 10.40
N TYR A 345 -12.12 -7.22 10.98
CA TYR A 345 -11.44 -6.69 12.17
C TYR A 345 -9.94 -7.03 12.17
N TRP A 346 -9.12 -6.19 12.81
CA TRP A 346 -7.73 -6.50 13.11
C TRP A 346 -7.66 -7.61 14.14
N SER A 347 -6.92 -8.66 13.86
CA SER A 347 -7.14 -9.93 14.54
C SER A 347 -6.08 -10.33 15.56
N GLU A 348 -5.07 -9.50 15.83
CA GLU A 348 -3.98 -9.86 16.74
C GLU A 348 -4.46 -10.09 18.18
N LYS A 349 -5.53 -9.40 18.63
CA LYS A 349 -6.09 -9.61 19.99
C LYS A 349 -6.74 -10.98 20.17
N MET A 350 -6.92 -11.73 19.09
CA MET A 350 -7.37 -13.13 19.10
C MET A 350 -6.21 -14.14 19.15
N LEU A 351 -4.96 -13.66 19.20
CA LEU A 351 -3.75 -14.50 19.15
C LEU A 351 -3.07 -14.54 20.50
N ASN A 352 -2.78 -15.75 21.00
CA ASN A 352 -1.95 -15.95 22.17
C ASN A 352 -0.50 -16.13 21.73
N HIS A 353 0.21 -15.01 21.51
CA HIS A 353 1.61 -15.06 21.12
C HIS A 353 2.50 -14.82 22.34
N ILE A 354 3.44 -15.74 22.57
CA ILE A 354 4.49 -15.60 23.59
C ILE A 354 5.83 -15.61 22.87
N THR A 355 6.60 -14.56 23.07
CA THR A 355 7.95 -14.43 22.50
C THR A 355 8.91 -15.46 23.05
N SER A 356 10.06 -15.64 22.43
CA SER A 356 11.12 -16.56 22.91
C SER A 356 11.67 -16.18 24.29
N TRP A 357 11.56 -14.90 24.68
CA TRP A 357 11.96 -14.43 26.01
C TRP A 357 10.80 -14.33 27.03
N GLY A 358 9.60 -14.83 26.67
CA GLY A 358 8.47 -14.98 27.56
C GLY A 358 7.55 -13.76 27.66
N GLU A 359 7.68 -12.76 26.79
CA GLU A 359 6.75 -11.64 26.72
C GLU A 359 5.47 -12.01 25.97
N GLY A 360 4.31 -11.58 26.48
CA GLY A 360 3.03 -11.76 25.80
C GLY A 360 2.76 -10.65 24.80
N LEU A 361 2.34 -11.02 23.58
CA LEU A 361 1.93 -10.12 22.52
C LEU A 361 0.54 -10.47 22.00
N GLY A 362 -0.03 -9.57 21.21
CA GLY A 362 -1.39 -9.72 20.67
C GLY A 362 -2.44 -9.77 21.79
N GLY A 363 -3.17 -10.87 21.85
CA GLY A 363 -4.17 -11.13 22.88
C GLY A 363 -3.65 -11.90 24.10
N ALA A 364 -2.35 -12.17 24.18
CA ALA A 364 -1.76 -12.79 25.38
C ALA A 364 -1.74 -11.80 26.56
N LYS A 365 -1.70 -12.35 27.77
CA LYS A 365 -1.47 -11.51 28.95
C LYS A 365 -0.11 -10.83 28.86
N ARG A 366 -0.06 -9.51 29.06
CA ARG A 366 1.15 -8.72 28.95
C ARG A 366 1.42 -7.90 30.22
N VAL A 367 2.69 -7.73 30.55
CA VAL A 367 3.15 -6.87 31.65
C VAL A 367 4.16 -5.89 31.06
N CYS A 368 3.79 -4.63 31.00
CA CYS A 368 4.58 -3.58 30.39
C CYS A 368 5.17 -2.65 31.43
N ARG A 369 6.44 -2.29 31.27
CA ARG A 369 7.03 -1.15 31.97
C ARG A 369 6.71 0.11 31.18
N CYS A 370 5.98 1.03 31.83
CA CYS A 370 5.60 2.29 31.24
C CYS A 370 6.47 3.45 31.75
N SER A 371 6.22 4.64 31.24
CA SER A 371 6.87 5.85 31.75
C SER A 371 6.65 6.02 33.27
N ARG A 372 7.54 6.80 33.90
CA ARG A 372 7.50 7.03 35.37
C ARG A 372 7.69 5.77 36.21
N SER A 373 8.30 4.72 35.66
CA SER A 373 8.57 3.44 36.36
C SER A 373 7.31 2.73 36.88
N THR A 374 6.18 2.97 36.25
CA THR A 374 4.95 2.21 36.51
C THR A 374 4.92 0.91 35.72
N VAL A 375 4.10 -0.02 36.15
CA VAL A 375 3.87 -1.29 35.47
C VAL A 375 2.40 -1.38 35.15
N ASP A 376 2.10 -1.55 33.86
CA ASP A 376 0.73 -1.81 33.39
C ASP A 376 0.54 -3.31 33.14
N HIS A 377 -0.67 -3.80 33.47
CA HIS A 377 -1.05 -5.20 33.34
C HIS A 377 -2.20 -5.30 32.36
N ILE A 378 -1.90 -5.77 31.14
CA ILE A 378 -2.88 -5.97 30.10
C ILE A 378 -3.42 -7.39 30.21
N PRO A 379 -4.73 -7.61 30.45
CA PRO A 379 -5.32 -8.93 30.57
C PRO A 379 -5.34 -9.66 29.22
N ALA A 380 -5.45 -11.01 29.28
CA ALA A 380 -5.56 -11.82 28.08
C ALA A 380 -6.93 -11.66 27.41
N THR A 381 -6.93 -11.50 26.09
CA THR A 381 -8.16 -11.35 25.27
C THR A 381 -8.34 -12.46 24.24
N TRP A 382 -7.30 -13.27 23.95
CA TRP A 382 -7.28 -14.26 22.88
C TRP A 382 -8.40 -15.31 22.93
N THR A 383 -9.02 -15.53 24.09
CA THR A 383 -10.16 -16.44 24.27
C THR A 383 -11.44 -15.93 23.60
N ALA A 384 -11.49 -14.67 23.20
CA ALA A 384 -12.60 -14.09 22.46
C ALA A 384 -12.85 -14.81 21.13
N LEU A 385 -11.80 -15.32 20.47
CA LEU A 385 -11.90 -16.00 19.19
C LEU A 385 -12.89 -17.18 19.18
N ASP A 386 -13.03 -17.87 20.30
CA ASP A 386 -13.92 -19.03 20.38
C ASP A 386 -15.40 -18.64 20.60
N ARG A 387 -15.69 -17.34 20.78
CA ARG A 387 -17.02 -16.80 21.11
C ARG A 387 -17.59 -15.85 20.06
N ILE A 388 -16.77 -15.29 19.16
CA ILE A 388 -17.23 -14.37 18.11
C ILE A 388 -17.88 -15.11 16.93
N PRO A 389 -18.75 -14.44 16.16
CA PRO A 389 -19.29 -14.98 14.91
C PRO A 389 -18.20 -15.38 13.93
N ARG A 390 -18.40 -16.51 13.25
CA ARG A 390 -17.36 -17.09 12.36
C ARG A 390 -17.38 -16.53 10.94
N ASP A 391 -18.38 -15.81 10.56
CA ASP A 391 -18.53 -15.13 9.27
C ASP A 391 -17.81 -13.77 9.24
N CYS A 392 -17.21 -13.35 10.36
CA CYS A 392 -16.26 -12.22 10.39
C CYS A 392 -15.02 -12.52 9.55
N ILE A 393 -14.42 -11.46 8.99
CA ILE A 393 -13.15 -11.53 8.25
C ILE A 393 -12.02 -11.15 9.21
N ALA A 394 -11.08 -12.09 9.43
CA ALA A 394 -9.88 -11.82 10.21
C ALA A 394 -8.82 -11.10 9.35
N HIS A 395 -8.46 -9.88 9.71
CA HIS A 395 -7.36 -9.14 9.07
C HIS A 395 -6.10 -9.29 9.91
N ASN A 396 -5.24 -10.27 9.55
CA ASN A 396 -4.11 -10.69 10.34
C ASN A 396 -2.85 -9.88 9.99
N TRP A 397 -2.34 -9.08 10.94
CA TRP A 397 -1.07 -8.37 10.80
C TRP A 397 0.09 -8.99 11.60
N TYR A 398 -0.18 -10.08 12.35
CA TYR A 398 0.84 -10.89 13.03
C TYR A 398 1.38 -12.05 12.17
N TRP A 399 1.17 -11.97 10.85
CA TRP A 399 1.63 -12.97 9.87
C TRP A 399 3.13 -13.22 9.90
N ALA A 400 3.93 -12.21 10.28
CA ALA A 400 5.37 -12.28 10.29
C ALA A 400 5.92 -12.95 11.58
N LEU A 401 5.16 -12.93 12.67
CA LEU A 401 5.62 -13.49 13.96
C LEU A 401 5.58 -15.01 13.96
N ARG A 402 4.51 -15.62 13.48
CA ARG A 402 4.35 -17.08 13.36
C ARG A 402 3.34 -17.42 12.27
N GLU A 403 3.74 -18.25 11.34
CA GLU A 403 2.86 -18.77 10.30
C GLU A 403 1.68 -19.58 10.87
N SER A 404 1.90 -20.31 11.98
CA SER A 404 0.84 -21.06 12.65
C SER A 404 -0.31 -20.22 13.20
N HIS A 405 -0.16 -18.90 13.29
CA HIS A 405 -1.25 -17.99 13.64
C HIS A 405 -2.39 -18.01 12.61
N ASP A 406 -2.08 -18.20 11.34
CA ASP A 406 -3.07 -18.30 10.26
C ASP A 406 -4.08 -19.43 10.55
N GLN A 407 -3.60 -20.56 11.06
CA GLN A 407 -4.44 -21.71 11.39
C GLN A 407 -5.43 -21.46 12.53
N ARG A 408 -5.20 -20.42 13.36
CA ARG A 408 -6.18 -20.02 14.40
C ARG A 408 -7.51 -19.59 13.79
N PHE A 409 -7.48 -18.95 12.61
CA PHE A 409 -8.65 -18.48 11.88
C PHE A 409 -9.14 -19.52 10.86
N LEU A 410 -8.24 -20.00 10.01
CA LEU A 410 -8.57 -20.91 8.91
C LEU A 410 -9.19 -22.23 9.40
N SER A 411 -8.68 -22.81 10.49
CA SER A 411 -9.25 -24.06 11.05
C SER A 411 -10.66 -23.90 11.63
N ARG A 412 -11.11 -22.65 11.84
CA ARG A 412 -12.47 -22.31 12.27
C ARG A 412 -13.43 -22.02 11.12
N GLY A 413 -12.92 -22.07 9.88
CA GLY A 413 -13.66 -21.74 8.67
C GLY A 413 -13.91 -20.23 8.52
N MET A 414 -13.09 -19.39 9.17
CA MET A 414 -13.14 -17.94 9.00
C MET A 414 -12.35 -17.53 7.76
N ASP A 415 -12.85 -16.54 7.03
CA ASP A 415 -12.06 -15.87 6.01
C ASP A 415 -10.95 -15.05 6.65
N MET A 416 -9.77 -15.08 6.03
CA MET A 416 -8.59 -14.37 6.52
C MET A 416 -7.86 -13.66 5.39
N THR A 417 -7.46 -12.43 5.67
CA THR A 417 -6.60 -11.59 4.84
C THR A 417 -5.41 -11.09 5.65
N TYR A 418 -4.34 -10.65 4.99
CA TYR A 418 -3.19 -10.05 5.68
C TYR A 418 -3.26 -8.53 5.66
N GLY A 419 -3.17 -7.90 6.84
CA GLY A 419 -2.98 -6.46 7.03
C GLY A 419 -1.54 -6.12 7.40
N ASN A 420 -1.16 -4.85 7.34
CA ASN A 420 0.24 -4.43 7.45
C ASN A 420 1.16 -5.33 6.61
N TRP A 421 0.64 -5.74 5.46
CA TRP A 421 1.29 -6.76 4.67
C TRP A 421 2.50 -6.17 3.95
N ASP A 422 3.68 -6.65 4.31
CA ASP A 422 4.88 -6.41 3.52
C ASP A 422 5.18 -7.66 2.67
N PRO A 423 4.88 -7.62 1.38
CA PRO A 423 5.07 -8.77 0.50
C PRO A 423 6.55 -9.18 0.40
N ARG A 424 7.48 -8.26 0.67
CA ARG A 424 8.93 -8.53 0.64
C ARG A 424 9.38 -9.42 1.80
N GLY A 425 8.63 -9.43 2.90
CA GLY A 425 8.90 -10.27 4.07
C GLY A 425 8.06 -11.54 4.17
N MET A 426 7.11 -11.71 3.23
CA MET A 426 6.19 -12.84 3.27
C MET A 426 6.88 -14.12 2.79
N VAL A 427 7.07 -15.06 3.70
CA VAL A 427 7.59 -16.40 3.42
C VAL A 427 6.47 -17.42 3.24
N ASN A 428 6.75 -18.50 2.49
CA ASN A 428 5.80 -19.60 2.23
C ASN A 428 4.48 -19.12 1.59
N TRP A 429 4.53 -18.09 0.75
CA TRP A 429 3.33 -17.44 0.21
C TRP A 429 2.37 -18.44 -0.45
N GLN A 430 2.89 -19.29 -1.34
CA GLN A 430 2.06 -20.29 -2.01
C GLN A 430 1.31 -21.18 -1.01
N ALA A 431 2.01 -21.73 -0.02
CA ALA A 431 1.41 -22.59 0.99
C ALA A 431 0.32 -21.88 1.82
N ARG A 432 0.51 -20.59 2.12
CA ARG A 432 -0.48 -19.78 2.85
C ARG A 432 -1.76 -19.56 2.04
N VAL A 433 -1.64 -19.28 0.74
CA VAL A 433 -2.80 -19.13 -0.16
C VAL A 433 -3.51 -20.48 -0.36
N GLU A 434 -2.77 -21.57 -0.55
CA GLU A 434 -3.33 -22.92 -0.63
C GLU A 434 -4.05 -23.34 0.66
N ALA A 435 -3.58 -22.86 1.82
CA ALA A 435 -4.25 -23.09 3.11
C ALA A 435 -5.52 -22.26 3.29
N GLY A 436 -5.81 -21.27 2.42
CA GLY A 436 -7.05 -20.50 2.42
C GLY A 436 -6.89 -19.00 2.71
N ALA A 437 -5.69 -18.45 2.77
CA ALA A 437 -5.50 -17.00 2.85
C ALA A 437 -6.00 -16.33 1.57
N LEU A 438 -6.83 -15.29 1.70
CA LEU A 438 -7.51 -14.65 0.57
C LEU A 438 -6.62 -13.62 -0.16
N GLY A 439 -5.52 -13.20 0.45
CA GLY A 439 -4.62 -12.18 -0.06
C GLY A 439 -4.18 -11.20 1.00
N GLY A 440 -3.64 -10.04 0.60
CA GLY A 440 -3.08 -9.06 1.51
C GLY A 440 -3.30 -7.61 1.11
N ALA A 441 -3.11 -6.73 2.09
CA ALA A 441 -3.13 -5.29 1.93
C ALA A 441 -1.90 -4.68 2.62
N PRO A 442 -0.95 -4.11 1.88
CA PRO A 442 -0.04 -3.14 2.46
C PRO A 442 -0.83 -2.04 3.16
N SER A 443 -0.30 -1.53 4.27
CA SER A 443 -0.96 -0.48 5.03
C SER A 443 -0.08 0.76 5.13
N HIS A 444 -0.72 1.93 5.04
CA HIS A 444 -0.08 3.21 5.22
C HIS A 444 -0.75 3.96 6.37
N TRP A 445 0.03 4.28 7.40
CA TRP A 445 -0.43 4.79 8.69
C TRP A 445 -0.04 6.26 8.91
N THR A 446 0.02 7.03 7.84
CA THR A 446 0.31 8.46 7.87
C THR A 446 -0.40 9.16 6.73
N THR A 447 -0.15 10.45 6.54
CA THR A 447 -0.82 11.23 5.49
C THR A 447 -0.68 10.60 4.10
N THR A 448 -1.77 10.55 3.34
CA THR A 448 -1.82 9.97 2.00
C THR A 448 -1.15 10.91 0.98
N GLU A 449 0.18 11.01 1.09
CA GLU A 449 1.05 11.77 0.19
C GLU A 449 2.07 10.85 -0.49
N PRO A 450 2.33 11.03 -1.79
CA PRO A 450 3.24 10.15 -2.54
C PRO A 450 4.64 10.06 -1.94
N VAL A 451 5.18 11.17 -1.45
CA VAL A 451 6.53 11.22 -0.87
C VAL A 451 6.60 10.42 0.44
N THR A 452 5.57 10.57 1.29
CA THR A 452 5.48 9.83 2.55
C THR A 452 5.28 8.34 2.30
N MET A 453 4.41 7.97 1.35
CA MET A 453 4.21 6.59 0.93
C MET A 453 5.48 5.97 0.33
N GLN A 454 6.24 6.75 -0.44
CA GLN A 454 7.54 6.33 -0.96
C GLN A 454 8.51 6.02 0.19
N ARG A 455 8.70 6.96 1.12
CA ARG A 455 9.63 6.81 2.25
C ARG A 455 9.29 5.64 3.17
N ASN A 456 8.02 5.34 3.34
CA ASN A 456 7.56 4.18 4.10
C ASN A 456 7.56 2.87 3.28
N GLY A 457 8.08 2.89 2.06
CA GLY A 457 8.21 1.71 1.20
C GLY A 457 6.90 1.19 0.62
N VAL A 458 5.78 1.89 0.84
CA VAL A 458 4.43 1.43 0.43
C VAL A 458 4.30 1.35 -1.08
N LEU A 459 4.88 2.30 -1.83
CA LEU A 459 4.84 2.26 -3.30
C LEU A 459 5.56 1.02 -3.84
N LEU A 460 6.70 0.64 -3.26
CA LEU A 460 7.39 -0.60 -3.63
C LEU A 460 6.58 -1.83 -3.23
N SER A 461 5.94 -1.82 -2.05
CA SER A 461 5.08 -2.92 -1.60
C SER A 461 3.86 -3.11 -2.50
N ILE A 462 3.29 -2.03 -3.08
CA ILE A 462 2.22 -2.14 -4.09
C ILE A 462 2.72 -2.90 -5.32
N VAL A 463 3.87 -2.51 -5.87
CA VAL A 463 4.42 -3.14 -7.09
C VAL A 463 4.81 -4.59 -6.80
N TYR A 464 5.56 -4.83 -5.74
CA TYR A 464 6.00 -6.18 -5.36
C TYR A 464 4.81 -7.10 -5.04
N GLY A 465 3.84 -6.58 -4.28
CA GLY A 465 2.63 -7.29 -3.89
C GLY A 465 1.76 -7.70 -5.07
N ALA A 466 1.67 -6.88 -6.11
CA ALA A 466 0.91 -7.20 -7.30
C ALA A 466 1.29 -8.58 -7.89
N TYR A 467 2.58 -8.90 -7.91
CA TYR A 467 3.05 -10.18 -8.43
C TYR A 467 2.64 -11.35 -7.56
N LEU A 468 2.78 -11.23 -6.25
CA LEU A 468 2.36 -12.27 -5.30
C LEU A 468 0.85 -12.49 -5.31
N LEU A 469 0.06 -11.43 -5.47
CA LEU A 469 -1.41 -11.50 -5.49
C LEU A 469 -1.96 -12.09 -6.80
N TRP A 470 -1.22 -11.94 -7.89
CA TRP A 470 -1.58 -12.50 -9.20
C TRP A 470 -0.97 -13.87 -9.45
N ARG A 471 0.21 -14.14 -8.85
CA ARG A 471 0.93 -15.39 -9.04
C ARG A 471 1.47 -15.89 -7.71
N THR A 472 1.03 -17.09 -7.30
CA THR A 472 1.51 -17.74 -6.06
C THR A 472 2.65 -18.72 -6.31
N ASP A 473 3.07 -18.90 -7.56
CA ASP A 473 4.15 -19.80 -7.96
C ASP A 473 5.56 -19.20 -7.74
N TYR A 474 5.66 -18.00 -7.17
CA TYR A 474 6.91 -17.44 -6.68
C TYR A 474 7.28 -18.07 -5.34
N THR A 475 8.44 -18.68 -5.29
CA THR A 475 9.00 -19.29 -4.09
C THR A 475 10.00 -18.34 -3.41
N ASP A 476 10.34 -18.61 -2.14
CA ASP A 476 11.20 -17.72 -1.34
C ASP A 476 12.61 -17.53 -1.94
N ASP A 477 13.10 -18.47 -2.74
CA ASP A 477 14.36 -18.35 -3.47
C ASP A 477 14.32 -17.40 -4.68
N CYS A 478 13.13 -16.96 -5.09
CA CYS A 478 12.93 -15.91 -6.10
C CYS A 478 12.99 -14.48 -5.54
N PHE A 479 13.10 -14.32 -4.23
CA PHE A 479 13.00 -13.04 -3.52
C PHE A 479 13.89 -11.95 -4.13
N ASP A 480 15.18 -12.19 -4.32
CA ASP A 480 16.12 -11.20 -4.86
C ASP A 480 15.80 -10.76 -6.28
N VAL A 481 15.35 -11.70 -7.10
CA VAL A 481 14.98 -11.42 -8.51
C VAL A 481 13.70 -10.59 -8.54
N LEU A 482 12.73 -10.94 -7.69
CA LEU A 482 11.45 -10.28 -7.60
C LEU A 482 11.61 -8.85 -7.05
N GLN A 483 12.43 -8.67 -6.00
CA GLN A 483 12.72 -7.36 -5.43
C GLN A 483 13.36 -6.42 -6.46
N ARG A 484 14.41 -6.89 -7.15
CA ARG A 484 15.06 -6.11 -8.21
C ARG A 484 14.08 -5.69 -9.29
N ALA A 485 13.31 -6.65 -9.79
CA ALA A 485 12.37 -6.39 -10.85
C ALA A 485 11.23 -5.44 -10.41
N ALA A 486 10.77 -5.53 -9.16
CA ALA A 486 9.80 -4.59 -8.60
C ALA A 486 10.37 -3.17 -8.47
N MET A 487 11.64 -3.04 -8.08
CA MET A 487 12.33 -1.74 -8.01
C MET A 487 12.50 -1.11 -9.40
N GLU A 488 12.94 -1.88 -10.40
CA GLU A 488 13.06 -1.42 -11.79
C GLU A 488 11.69 -1.01 -12.35
N GLU A 489 10.65 -1.78 -12.03
CA GLU A 489 9.27 -1.51 -12.45
C GLU A 489 8.71 -0.24 -11.82
N LEU A 490 8.87 -0.07 -10.50
CA LEU A 490 8.42 1.14 -9.80
C LEU A 490 9.12 2.39 -10.35
N TYR A 491 10.44 2.33 -10.52
CA TYR A 491 11.20 3.43 -11.12
C TYR A 491 10.70 3.78 -12.52
N ARG A 492 10.47 2.77 -13.36
CA ARG A 492 9.96 2.95 -14.71
C ARG A 492 8.54 3.53 -14.70
N TYR A 493 7.65 3.02 -13.85
CA TYR A 493 6.28 3.52 -13.72
C TYR A 493 6.26 4.99 -13.28
N HIS A 494 6.99 5.33 -12.25
CA HIS A 494 7.07 6.69 -11.70
C HIS A 494 7.63 7.67 -12.72
N ASN A 495 8.66 7.29 -13.45
CA ASN A 495 9.35 8.14 -14.41
C ASN A 495 8.91 7.92 -15.86
N ALA A 496 7.76 7.27 -16.10
CA ALA A 496 7.33 6.89 -17.45
C ALA A 496 7.19 8.08 -18.42
N HIS A 497 6.76 9.24 -17.95
CA HIS A 497 6.72 10.47 -18.74
C HIS A 497 8.13 11.01 -18.98
N THR A 498 8.88 11.26 -17.91
CA THR A 498 10.23 11.86 -17.95
C THR A 498 11.18 11.09 -18.87
N LEU A 499 11.14 9.78 -18.83
CA LEU A 499 11.99 8.92 -19.66
C LEU A 499 11.70 9.03 -21.19
N ARG A 500 10.55 9.57 -21.59
CA ARG A 500 10.12 9.68 -23.01
C ARG A 500 10.35 11.06 -23.60
N VAL A 501 10.45 12.07 -22.76
CA VAL A 501 10.74 13.45 -23.15
C VAL A 501 12.22 13.74 -22.97
N PRO A 502 12.75 14.85 -23.52
CA PRO A 502 14.10 15.29 -23.23
C PRO A 502 14.33 15.43 -21.71
N HIS A 503 15.37 14.77 -21.19
CA HIS A 503 15.63 14.71 -19.77
C HIS A 503 17.12 14.76 -19.42
N LEU A 504 17.40 15.07 -18.17
CA LEU A 504 18.72 15.05 -17.55
C LEU A 504 18.81 13.79 -16.68
N GLU A 505 19.84 13.00 -16.89
CA GLU A 505 20.11 11.81 -16.09
C GLU A 505 21.30 12.04 -15.19
N PHE A 506 21.14 11.70 -13.92
CA PHE A 506 22.17 11.79 -12.88
C PHE A 506 22.44 10.42 -12.31
N THR A 507 23.72 10.10 -12.10
CA THR A 507 24.13 9.00 -11.22
C THR A 507 24.92 9.63 -10.09
N HIS A 508 24.50 9.37 -8.86
CA HIS A 508 25.05 10.05 -7.70
C HIS A 508 25.00 9.18 -6.43
N MET A 509 25.67 9.63 -5.39
CA MET A 509 25.65 9.04 -4.07
C MET A 509 26.06 10.07 -3.03
N THR A 510 25.87 9.76 -1.75
CA THR A 510 26.36 10.61 -0.66
C THR A 510 26.96 9.79 0.47
N THR A 511 27.92 10.38 1.21
CA THR A 511 28.42 9.85 2.48
C THR A 511 27.75 10.53 3.67
N VAL A 512 26.84 11.48 3.46
CA VAL A 512 25.98 12.01 4.51
C VAL A 512 25.14 10.88 5.08
N TRP A 513 25.07 10.77 6.40
CA TRP A 513 24.29 9.76 7.09
C TRP A 513 23.16 10.41 7.86
N ARG A 514 21.94 9.94 7.64
CA ARG A 514 20.77 10.25 8.47
C ARG A 514 20.09 8.95 8.86
N GLU A 515 19.60 8.92 10.08
CA GLU A 515 18.82 7.78 10.55
C GLU A 515 17.51 7.68 9.75
N HIS A 516 17.15 6.46 9.36
CA HIS A 516 15.83 6.20 8.82
C HIS A 516 14.83 6.18 9.96
N VAL A 517 13.84 7.04 9.88
CA VAL A 517 12.69 7.02 10.79
C VAL A 517 11.46 6.69 9.95
N TYR A 518 10.78 5.61 10.30
CA TYR A 518 9.47 5.32 9.71
C TYR A 518 8.51 6.44 10.08
N ILE A 519 7.91 7.06 9.07
CA ILE A 519 7.06 8.23 9.29
C ILE A 519 5.66 7.73 9.62
N THR A 520 5.33 7.68 10.92
CA THR A 520 4.00 7.28 11.42
C THR A 520 3.21 8.44 11.99
N SER A 521 3.84 9.59 12.24
CA SER A 521 3.21 10.64 13.03
C SER A 521 3.69 12.06 12.74
N ALA A 522 4.47 12.26 11.67
CA ALA A 522 4.89 13.59 11.30
C ALA A 522 4.92 13.74 9.78
N PRO A 523 4.28 14.78 9.22
CA PRO A 523 4.42 15.08 7.81
C PRO A 523 5.90 15.30 7.51
N MET A 524 6.35 14.79 6.37
CA MET A 524 7.71 14.95 5.92
C MET A 524 8.05 16.44 5.75
N GLN A 525 9.12 16.88 6.41
CA GLN A 525 9.62 18.23 6.24
C GLN A 525 10.74 18.19 5.19
N ALA A 526 10.38 18.24 3.90
CA ALA A 526 11.32 18.18 2.78
C ALA A 526 12.47 19.20 2.90
N GLU A 527 12.22 20.35 3.50
CA GLU A 527 13.23 21.39 3.74
C GLU A 527 14.31 20.92 4.74
N LYS A 528 13.94 20.17 5.78
CA LYS A 528 14.91 19.63 6.75
C LYS A 528 15.73 18.48 6.18
N ASP A 529 15.15 17.72 5.23
CA ASP A 529 15.79 16.57 4.62
C ASP A 529 16.62 16.92 3.39
N GLN A 530 16.54 18.16 2.91
CA GLN A 530 17.39 18.63 1.83
C GLN A 530 18.83 18.71 2.27
N ILE A 531 19.71 17.93 1.62
CA ILE A 531 21.15 17.94 1.91
C ILE A 531 21.96 18.78 0.94
N GLY A 532 21.40 19.11 -0.22
CA GLY A 532 22.07 19.87 -1.26
C GLY A 532 21.18 20.14 -2.46
N LYS A 533 21.80 20.57 -3.55
CA LYS A 533 21.15 20.75 -4.85
C LYS A 533 22.14 20.60 -5.99
N TYR A 534 21.64 20.27 -7.17
CA TYR A 534 22.34 20.51 -8.44
C TYR A 534 21.93 21.84 -9.02
N VAL A 535 22.89 22.56 -9.55
CA VAL A 535 22.69 23.76 -10.35
C VAL A 535 23.21 23.51 -11.75
N ILE A 536 22.28 23.42 -12.69
CA ILE A 536 22.56 23.17 -14.11
C ILE A 536 22.59 24.53 -14.82
N SER A 537 23.66 24.80 -15.54
CA SER A 537 23.83 26.04 -16.32
C SER A 537 23.63 25.75 -17.80
N PHE A 538 22.86 26.59 -18.47
CA PHE A 538 22.58 26.51 -19.89
C PHE A 538 23.27 27.63 -20.66
N GLN A 539 23.48 27.43 -21.96
CA GLN A 539 24.21 28.39 -22.83
C GLN A 539 23.53 29.76 -22.89
N SER A 540 22.23 29.83 -22.77
CA SER A 540 21.45 31.08 -22.72
C SER A 540 21.66 31.89 -21.43
N GLY A 541 22.35 31.36 -20.43
CA GLY A 541 22.52 31.92 -19.09
C GLY A 541 21.40 31.53 -18.11
N ARG A 542 20.42 30.69 -18.52
CA ARG A 542 19.43 30.12 -17.60
C ARG A 542 20.07 29.12 -16.67
N THR A 543 19.45 28.94 -15.50
CA THR A 543 19.84 27.90 -14.54
C THR A 543 18.62 27.09 -14.10
N LEU A 544 18.83 25.78 -13.89
CA LEU A 544 17.85 24.87 -13.30
C LEU A 544 18.43 24.35 -11.98
N GLU A 545 17.70 24.51 -10.90
CA GLU A 545 18.06 23.96 -9.59
C GLU A 545 17.24 22.71 -9.30
N ILE A 546 17.91 21.64 -8.88
CA ILE A 546 17.30 20.36 -8.53
C ILE A 546 17.66 20.06 -7.07
N PRO A 547 16.71 20.07 -6.13
CA PRO A 547 16.96 19.75 -4.74
C PRO A 547 17.35 18.30 -4.56
N LEU A 548 18.31 18.04 -3.67
CA LEU A 548 18.72 16.71 -3.25
C LEU A 548 18.18 16.45 -1.85
N VAL A 549 17.14 15.63 -1.78
CA VAL A 549 16.40 15.32 -0.55
C VAL A 549 16.75 13.92 -0.11
N TYR A 550 17.33 13.80 1.10
CA TYR A 550 17.75 12.53 1.66
C TYR A 550 16.54 11.61 1.89
N GLY A 551 16.66 10.35 1.48
CA GLY A 551 15.55 9.38 1.56
C GLY A 551 14.46 9.57 0.49
N VAL A 552 14.63 10.52 -0.45
CA VAL A 552 13.70 10.71 -1.57
C VAL A 552 14.40 10.50 -2.90
N ASN A 553 15.45 11.24 -3.18
CA ASN A 553 16.18 11.13 -4.45
C ASN A 553 17.71 10.95 -4.28
N ILE A 554 18.20 10.90 -3.06
CA ILE A 554 19.58 10.54 -2.73
C ILE A 554 19.63 9.86 -1.36
N MET A 555 20.58 8.92 -1.17
CA MET A 555 20.78 8.23 0.08
C MET A 555 22.25 7.88 0.28
N ASN A 556 22.64 7.52 1.52
CA ASN A 556 24.01 7.13 1.86
C ASN A 556 24.44 5.90 1.04
N GLN A 557 25.62 5.95 0.47
CA GLN A 557 26.22 4.89 -0.36
C GLN A 557 26.45 3.55 0.37
N ALA A 558 26.57 3.59 1.70
CA ALA A 558 26.83 2.42 2.54
C ALA A 558 25.53 1.82 3.09
N ARG A 559 24.33 2.30 2.66
CA ARG A 559 23.07 1.67 3.03
C ARG A 559 23.02 0.28 2.45
N GLU A 560 22.91 -0.68 3.34
CA GLU A 560 22.78 -2.09 2.97
C GLU A 560 21.40 -2.35 2.40
N TRP A 561 21.36 -3.23 1.41
CA TRP A 561 20.13 -3.74 0.81
C TRP A 561 19.33 -4.60 1.79
N ASP A 562 19.99 -5.03 2.87
CA ASP A 562 19.48 -5.90 3.90
C ASP A 562 19.86 -5.38 5.28
N ARG A 563 18.90 -4.86 6.00
CA ARG A 563 18.96 -4.89 7.46
C ARG A 563 17.98 -5.96 7.95
N VAL A 564 18.50 -7.12 8.27
CA VAL A 564 17.84 -8.04 9.17
C VAL A 564 18.28 -7.64 10.57
N ARG A 565 17.38 -7.11 11.38
CA ARG A 565 17.63 -7.00 12.80
C ARG A 565 17.35 -8.38 13.43
N ASP A 566 18.07 -8.73 14.51
CA ASP A 566 17.83 -9.94 15.29
C ASP A 566 16.68 -9.68 16.29
N GLY A 567 15.47 -10.12 16.00
CA GLY A 567 14.33 -9.99 16.94
C GLY A 567 12.96 -10.26 16.32
N GLU A 568 11.97 -10.58 17.14
CA GLU A 568 10.60 -10.90 16.67
C GLU A 568 9.86 -9.72 16.04
N TRP A 569 10.28 -8.48 16.33
CA TRP A 569 9.70 -7.25 15.75
C TRP A 569 10.36 -6.81 14.44
N ASP A 570 11.50 -7.40 14.09
CA ASP A 570 12.33 -6.91 12.99
C ASP A 570 11.83 -7.32 11.62
N CYS A 571 10.83 -8.17 11.57
CA CYS A 571 10.17 -8.54 10.32
C CYS A 571 9.39 -7.40 9.65
N TYR A 572 9.13 -6.29 10.35
CA TYR A 572 8.49 -5.09 9.80
C TYR A 572 9.49 -4.07 9.22
N ASP A 573 10.79 -4.21 9.55
CA ASP A 573 11.85 -3.27 9.16
C ASP A 573 12.60 -3.69 7.89
N LEU A 574 11.92 -4.36 6.99
CA LEU A 574 12.52 -4.92 5.78
C LEU A 574 12.89 -3.84 4.76
N ASP A 575 14.18 -3.58 4.61
CA ASP A 575 14.77 -2.75 3.54
C ASP A 575 14.06 -1.40 3.29
N ALA A 576 13.46 -0.82 4.33
CA ALA A 576 12.77 0.46 4.25
C ALA A 576 13.67 1.52 3.61
N ALA A 577 14.96 1.51 3.96
CA ALA A 577 15.93 2.47 3.46
C ALA A 577 16.07 2.49 1.94
N LEU A 578 16.02 1.34 1.25
CA LEU A 578 16.07 1.31 -0.22
C LEU A 578 14.72 1.55 -0.86
N ALA A 579 13.65 1.07 -0.21
CA ALA A 579 12.29 1.35 -0.65
C ALA A 579 12.00 2.85 -0.71
N GLU A 580 12.59 3.65 0.19
CA GLU A 580 12.43 5.10 0.24
C GLU A 580 12.76 5.80 -1.07
N VAL A 581 13.88 5.45 -1.71
CA VAL A 581 14.36 6.14 -2.91
C VAL A 581 13.92 5.50 -4.22
N THR A 582 13.34 4.31 -4.17
CA THR A 582 13.15 3.49 -5.40
C THR A 582 12.16 4.10 -6.40
N ALA A 583 11.19 4.90 -5.98
CA ALA A 583 10.27 5.53 -6.93
C ALA A 583 10.96 6.59 -7.77
N THR A 584 11.75 7.47 -7.16
CA THR A 584 12.42 8.59 -7.84
C THR A 584 13.80 8.22 -8.37
N THR A 585 14.44 7.21 -7.79
CA THR A 585 15.76 6.74 -8.20
C THR A 585 15.80 5.24 -8.38
N LEU A 586 16.76 4.78 -9.17
CA LEU A 586 17.10 3.37 -9.30
C LEU A 586 18.41 3.09 -8.56
N PRO A 587 18.41 2.29 -7.49
CA PRO A 587 19.61 1.90 -6.78
C PRO A 587 20.49 0.99 -7.63
N LEU A 588 21.79 1.29 -7.72
CA LEU A 588 22.80 0.59 -8.51
C LEU A 588 23.93 0.13 -7.59
N LEU A 589 23.91 -1.16 -7.21
CA LEU A 589 24.98 -1.74 -6.41
C LEU A 589 26.29 -1.81 -7.21
N GLN A 590 27.36 -1.29 -6.65
CA GLN A 590 28.69 -1.26 -7.26
C GLN A 590 29.52 -2.49 -6.81
N PRO A 591 30.54 -2.89 -7.57
CA PRO A 591 31.41 -4.02 -7.19
C PRO A 591 32.16 -3.85 -5.88
N ASP A 592 32.33 -2.62 -5.40
CA ASP A 592 32.98 -2.30 -4.11
C ASP A 592 32.03 -2.33 -2.92
N GLY A 593 30.76 -2.72 -3.15
CA GLY A 593 29.71 -2.77 -2.13
C GLY A 593 29.00 -1.45 -1.86
N THR A 594 29.37 -0.36 -2.55
CA THR A 594 28.65 0.91 -2.44
C THR A 594 27.39 0.90 -3.33
N THR A 595 26.43 1.75 -2.99
CA THR A 595 25.23 1.96 -3.80
C THR A 595 25.24 3.36 -4.39
N GLN A 596 25.12 3.44 -5.70
CA GLN A 596 24.82 4.68 -6.41
C GLN A 596 23.33 4.72 -6.74
N PHE A 597 22.81 5.92 -7.00
CA PHE A 597 21.41 6.15 -7.30
C PHE A 597 21.30 6.86 -8.65
N ARG A 598 20.50 6.29 -9.56
CA ARG A 598 20.18 6.89 -10.84
C ARG A 598 18.87 7.65 -10.74
N MET A 599 18.91 8.94 -11.05
CA MET A 599 17.77 9.84 -11.07
C MET A 599 17.59 10.46 -12.45
N VAL A 600 16.34 10.70 -12.86
CA VAL A 600 16.01 11.46 -14.08
C VAL A 600 15.14 12.66 -13.75
N VAL A 601 15.35 13.75 -14.47
CA VAL A 601 14.56 14.98 -14.34
C VAL A 601 14.28 15.53 -15.73
N GLU A 602 13.06 15.95 -16.02
CA GLU A 602 12.69 16.55 -17.29
C GLU A 602 13.59 17.77 -17.59
N ASN A 603 14.04 17.87 -18.83
CA ASN A 603 14.78 19.05 -19.29
C ASN A 603 13.78 20.10 -19.82
N PRO A 604 13.54 21.20 -19.10
CA PRO A 604 12.56 22.19 -19.51
C PRO A 604 12.99 23.02 -20.75
N TRP A 605 14.28 22.91 -21.13
CA TRP A 605 14.86 23.66 -22.25
C TRP A 605 15.71 22.75 -23.14
N PRO A 606 15.11 21.80 -23.87
CA PRO A 606 15.86 20.79 -24.61
C PRO A 606 16.74 21.32 -25.74
N ASP A 607 16.38 22.49 -26.29
CA ASP A 607 17.11 23.16 -27.36
C ASP A 607 18.25 24.07 -26.85
N ASP A 608 18.36 24.25 -25.53
CA ASP A 608 19.39 25.09 -24.89
C ASP A 608 20.52 24.20 -24.37
N PRO A 609 21.74 24.27 -24.94
CA PRO A 609 22.81 23.36 -24.51
C PRO A 609 23.18 23.52 -23.04
N VAL A 610 23.32 22.41 -22.33
CA VAL A 610 23.87 22.39 -20.98
C VAL A 610 25.38 22.63 -21.06
N ILE A 611 25.89 23.65 -20.34
CA ILE A 611 27.30 24.02 -20.32
C ILE A 611 28.00 23.69 -19.01
N GLY A 612 27.23 23.34 -17.98
CA GLY A 612 27.83 22.96 -16.69
C GLY A 612 26.82 22.41 -15.70
N VAL A 613 27.31 21.56 -14.80
CA VAL A 613 26.58 21.05 -13.63
C VAL A 613 27.45 21.27 -12.41
N ARG A 614 26.87 21.88 -11.38
CA ARG A 614 27.54 22.12 -10.10
C ARG A 614 26.72 21.50 -8.98
N THR A 615 27.41 20.83 -8.06
CA THR A 615 26.83 20.30 -6.82
C THR A 615 27.03 21.33 -5.70
N GLU A 616 25.98 21.68 -5.00
CA GLU A 616 26.00 22.51 -3.82
C GLU A 616 25.46 21.72 -2.63
N LYS A 617 26.30 21.51 -1.61
CA LYS A 617 25.87 20.97 -0.32
C LYS A 617 25.28 22.08 0.51
N THR A 618 24.09 21.91 1.06
CA THR A 618 23.37 22.93 1.85
C THR A 618 23.21 22.56 3.32
N CYS A 619 23.36 21.28 3.68
CA CYS A 619 23.29 20.83 5.07
C CYS A 619 24.64 20.97 5.80
N ALA A 620 24.58 21.07 7.15
CA ALA A 620 25.74 21.07 8.01
C ALA A 620 26.27 19.68 8.38
N ASP A 621 25.54 18.61 8.00
CA ASP A 621 25.90 17.24 8.33
C ASP A 621 27.28 16.88 7.77
N ALA A 622 28.00 16.00 8.46
CA ALA A 622 29.26 15.46 7.95
C ALA A 622 29.02 14.59 6.70
N GLY A 623 29.99 14.58 5.79
CA GLY A 623 29.92 13.82 4.54
C GLY A 623 29.79 14.72 3.31
N GLU A 624 29.86 14.09 2.14
CA GLU A 624 29.92 14.77 0.83
C GLU A 624 28.87 14.18 -0.12
N ILE A 625 28.53 14.97 -1.16
CA ILE A 625 27.66 14.56 -2.25
C ILE A 625 28.53 14.34 -3.50
N TYR A 626 28.42 13.18 -4.09
CA TYR A 626 29.21 12.81 -5.28
C TYR A 626 28.29 12.65 -6.48
N LEU A 627 28.50 13.45 -7.50
CA LEU A 627 27.94 13.24 -8.83
C LEU A 627 28.93 12.37 -9.62
N THR A 628 28.56 11.11 -9.85
CA THR A 628 29.43 10.12 -10.52
C THR A 628 29.13 9.98 -12.01
N GLY A 629 27.96 10.44 -12.46
CA GLY A 629 27.58 10.48 -13.87
C GLY A 629 26.52 11.53 -14.16
N PHE A 630 26.63 12.14 -15.36
CA PHE A 630 25.64 13.09 -15.86
C PHE A 630 25.47 12.93 -17.37
N ARG A 631 24.23 12.99 -17.84
CA ARG A 631 23.88 12.90 -19.27
C ARG A 631 22.72 13.84 -19.61
N VAL A 632 22.70 14.30 -20.86
CA VAL A 632 21.55 14.95 -21.49
C VAL A 632 20.97 13.96 -22.50
N CYS A 633 19.74 13.53 -22.27
CA CYS A 633 19.05 12.52 -23.09
C CYS A 633 17.90 13.18 -23.83
N GLN A 634 17.68 12.78 -25.10
CA GLN A 634 16.55 13.26 -25.91
C GLN A 634 15.34 12.33 -25.79
N SER A 635 15.56 11.07 -25.43
CA SER A 635 14.53 10.05 -25.27
C SER A 635 15.03 8.86 -24.45
N LEU A 636 14.13 7.91 -24.20
CA LEU A 636 14.49 6.63 -23.56
C LEU A 636 15.60 5.87 -24.30
N ALA A 637 15.70 6.01 -25.61
CA ALA A 637 16.71 5.33 -26.43
C ALA A 637 18.14 5.77 -26.08
N ASP A 638 18.33 6.98 -25.57
CA ASP A 638 19.63 7.51 -25.16
C ASP A 638 20.02 7.08 -23.74
N SER A 639 19.06 6.57 -22.97
CA SER A 639 19.25 6.08 -21.61
C SER A 639 19.68 4.61 -21.63
N PRO A 640 20.86 4.27 -21.11
CA PRO A 640 21.28 2.87 -21.11
C PRO A 640 20.36 2.05 -20.20
N THR A 641 20.07 0.82 -20.63
CA THR A 641 19.42 -0.16 -19.77
C THR A 641 20.39 -0.48 -18.62
N VAL A 642 20.14 0.05 -17.45
CA VAL A 642 20.91 -0.27 -16.25
C VAL A 642 20.06 -1.21 -15.40
N LYS A 643 20.66 -2.34 -15.02
CA LYS A 643 20.03 -3.31 -14.13
C LYS A 643 20.52 -3.08 -12.72
N THR A 644 19.64 -3.11 -11.75
CA THR A 644 20.01 -3.22 -10.33
C THR A 644 20.72 -4.55 -10.11
N CYS A 645 21.72 -4.56 -9.23
CA CYS A 645 22.32 -5.79 -8.73
C CYS A 645 21.83 -6.04 -7.32
N THR A 646 21.39 -7.27 -7.03
CA THR A 646 21.17 -7.75 -5.66
C THR A 646 22.36 -8.59 -5.23
N ASP A 647 22.60 -8.73 -3.93
CA ASP A 647 23.67 -9.58 -3.42
C ASP A 647 23.40 -11.04 -3.81
N PRO A 648 24.28 -11.67 -4.62
CA PRO A 648 24.12 -13.07 -5.03
C PRO A 648 24.28 -14.06 -3.89
N ASN A 649 24.77 -13.62 -2.72
CA ASN A 649 24.97 -14.46 -1.54
C ASN A 649 23.82 -14.33 -0.52
N ARG A 650 22.83 -13.49 -0.78
CA ARG A 650 21.68 -13.35 0.09
C ARG A 650 20.91 -14.67 0.14
N LYS A 651 20.72 -15.19 1.33
CA LYS A 651 19.84 -16.34 1.57
C LYS A 651 18.41 -15.84 1.78
N ALA A 652 17.44 -16.58 1.28
CA ALA A 652 16.04 -16.37 1.63
C ALA A 652 15.88 -16.34 3.15
N LYS A 653 15.04 -15.43 3.66
CA LYS A 653 14.79 -15.34 5.10
C LYS A 653 14.20 -16.65 5.59
N THR A 654 14.84 -17.27 6.53
CA THR A 654 14.25 -18.41 7.24
C THR A 654 13.19 -17.85 8.20
N PRO A 655 11.96 -18.41 8.23
CA PRO A 655 10.99 -18.02 9.23
C PRO A 655 11.60 -18.13 10.62
N LEU A 656 11.40 -17.13 11.46
CA LEU A 656 11.71 -17.24 12.87
C LEU A 656 10.80 -18.32 13.45
N VAL A 657 11.39 -19.44 13.86
CA VAL A 657 10.67 -20.61 14.40
C VAL A 657 10.15 -20.31 15.81
#